data_da44ceac7cc050508cad300077212486
#
_entry.id   da44ceac7cc050508cad300077212486
#
_cell.length_a   1.000
_cell.length_b   1.000
_cell.length_c   1.000
_cell.angle_alpha   90.00
_cell.angle_beta   90.00
_cell.angle_gamma   90.00
#
_symmetry.space_group_name_H-M   'P 1'
#
loop_
_entity.id
_entity.type
_entity.pdbx_description
1 polymer ?
#
loop_
_entity_poly.entity_id
_entity_poly.type
_entity_poly.pdbx_seq_one_letter_code
_entity_poly.pdbx_strand_id
1 'polypeptide(L)'
;MATDSMEVSAQAAPPQMGSAVAIAAALLLGVVACAWSPTLLAHMVYVGCVCVALLGSGATVWLRPPRSALLLAGAAALFGFGTMGWQVTDALQSQLLPQDETRDVTVRGQIVGLPTAEQRRTRFQLRVDQAPAQPEALRGKLLQLAWYDDFGAERIGPRAALHAGARWQLRLKLRAPRGLRNPGGFDAERQALAQRIAATGYVRMPATARQIAPPQGVDAWRERMSQRIAERVGGPSAPYLRALALGDTRGLDDMAWATLRATGLSHLIAISGFHVGLVGAFFALLVAGIWRWQPRLGTFMPRLHAASIAALLGAAAYALLAGLALPTVRTVLMIAVVALARVLRRRASTAHVLSLALLAVLLWDPLSVLVAGFWLSFAGVAWLVWCLPSDDRAIVRGFLSAQTVATVGLLPLTVSLFGQASLVGPFANLVAIPWWTFVVVPLCLLGTALEAIYPGTGVWAWQLAGWCFELTWPGFVWLGHTAVALWWVPESDGVALIAALLGAFWLLLPRATPGKSLAALLWLPLLWPDRELPAAGEAEVQVLDVGQGLAVLVRTQRHALLFDTGPAVRDGFDAGERVVLPALRALGVRRLDAIVLSHADADHAGGYAAVRTGLPVARTAAPPGAPLDVTARCRAGQQWEWDGVRFRFLHPGVGFPYLRNQSSCVLRVETASASALLPGDIGEIVERRLLRGRAADLRADLVIVPHHGSADGSQAGFIAATGARLALVSSGHGNRFGHPRAEVVQRWKSGGAEVLDTAQAGAIRVWLGAAGLQLRERRHWQPRLWDAAERRRSAAILSVSEQAAVLPEESNRVGAGQGRRLADGAVAVAGRDRPGDR
;
A
#
# COMPACT_ATOMS: atom_id res chain seq x y z
N MET A 1 52.39 55.87 29.84
CA MET A 1 51.23 56.39 29.14
C MET A 1 50.48 55.17 28.64
N ALA A 2 49.31 55.05 29.14
CA ALA A 2 48.45 53.81 29.13
C ALA A 2 48.05 53.30 27.72
N THR A 3 48.27 52.08 27.49
CA THR A 3 47.61 51.29 26.39
C THR A 3 46.47 50.54 26.99
N ASP A 4 45.25 51.06 26.76
CA ASP A 4 44.00 50.34 27.04
C ASP A 4 43.84 49.18 26.06
N SER A 5 44.03 47.99 26.58
CA SER A 5 43.65 46.75 25.89
C SER A 5 42.15 46.52 26.10
N MET A 6 41.36 46.83 25.06
CA MET A 6 39.97 46.39 24.98
C MET A 6 39.92 44.85 24.86
N GLU A 7 39.63 44.17 25.95
CA GLU A 7 39.17 42.78 25.95
C GLU A 7 37.79 42.69 25.22
N VAL A 8 37.83 42.19 24.01
CA VAL A 8 36.61 41.76 23.31
C VAL A 8 36.11 40.48 24.01
N SER A 9 35.16 40.65 24.88
CA SER A 9 34.40 39.59 25.50
C SER A 9 33.81 38.70 24.40
N ALA A 10 34.38 37.53 24.26
CA ALA A 10 33.78 36.45 23.44
C ALA A 10 32.45 36.01 24.09
N GLN A 11 31.36 36.59 23.61
CA GLN A 11 30.03 36.09 23.94
C GLN A 11 29.92 34.67 23.44
N ALA A 12 29.96 33.72 24.34
CA ALA A 12 29.68 32.32 24.08
C ALA A 12 28.31 32.17 23.34
N ALA A 13 28.35 31.56 22.19
CA ALA A 13 27.14 31.22 21.42
C ALA A 13 26.20 30.39 22.30
N PRO A 14 24.89 30.64 22.28
CA PRO A 14 23.96 29.93 23.13
C PRO A 14 23.88 28.45 22.78
N PRO A 15 23.79 27.53 23.75
CA PRO A 15 23.79 26.09 23.57
C PRO A 15 22.40 25.54 23.09
N GLN A 16 21.77 26.17 22.11
CA GLN A 16 20.40 25.82 21.68
C GLN A 16 20.33 25.05 20.36
N MET A 17 21.46 24.81 19.69
CA MET A 17 21.41 24.16 18.36
C MET A 17 21.13 22.64 18.38
N GLY A 18 21.43 21.93 19.45
CA GLY A 18 21.20 20.49 19.58
C GLY A 18 19.78 20.10 20.02
N SER A 19 19.04 21.00 20.67
CA SER A 19 17.78 20.64 21.33
C SER A 19 16.62 20.36 20.34
N ALA A 20 16.43 21.20 19.31
CA ALA A 20 15.34 21.02 18.36
C ALA A 20 15.51 19.77 17.49
N VAL A 21 16.75 19.47 17.08
CA VAL A 21 17.08 18.25 16.33
C VAL A 21 16.83 17.02 17.18
N ALA A 22 17.29 17.03 18.44
CA ALA A 22 17.08 15.92 19.37
C ALA A 22 15.60 15.69 19.69
N ILE A 23 14.83 16.75 19.92
CA ILE A 23 13.38 16.67 20.17
C ILE A 23 12.65 16.12 18.95
N ALA A 24 12.95 16.59 17.73
CA ALA A 24 12.34 16.11 16.51
C ALA A 24 12.67 14.63 16.24
N ALA A 25 13.92 14.23 16.46
CA ALA A 25 14.33 12.82 16.35
C ALA A 25 13.64 11.95 17.40
N ALA A 26 13.56 12.41 18.65
CA ALA A 26 12.88 11.68 19.71
C ALA A 26 11.38 11.53 19.46
N LEU A 27 10.70 12.57 18.97
CA LEU A 27 9.29 12.52 18.57
C LEU A 27 9.11 11.49 17.45
N LEU A 28 9.95 11.53 16.41
CA LEU A 28 9.92 10.57 15.32
C LEU A 28 10.11 9.14 15.81
N LEU A 29 11.09 8.90 16.70
CA LEU A 29 11.33 7.59 17.30
C LEU A 29 10.11 7.07 18.06
N GLY A 30 9.42 7.91 18.81
CA GLY A 30 8.18 7.54 19.50
C GLY A 30 7.06 7.16 18.55
N VAL A 31 6.84 7.98 17.51
CA VAL A 31 5.84 7.69 16.44
C VAL A 31 6.15 6.37 15.75
N VAL A 32 7.41 6.14 15.40
CA VAL A 32 7.89 4.93 14.75
C VAL A 32 7.75 3.71 15.66
N ALA A 33 8.14 3.82 16.93
CA ALA A 33 7.99 2.72 17.90
C ALA A 33 6.53 2.27 18.04
N CYS A 34 5.58 3.21 18.05
CA CYS A 34 4.17 2.89 18.05
C CYS A 34 3.75 2.24 16.71
N ALA A 35 4.17 2.79 15.56
CA ALA A 35 3.80 2.27 14.24
C ALA A 35 4.26 0.83 14.01
N TRP A 36 5.37 0.42 14.60
CA TRP A 36 5.91 -0.94 14.52
C TRP A 36 5.53 -1.83 15.71
N SER A 37 4.71 -1.35 16.62
CA SER A 37 4.13 -2.22 17.66
C SER A 37 3.28 -3.33 17.02
N PRO A 38 3.38 -4.57 17.50
CA PRO A 38 2.61 -5.69 16.93
C PRO A 38 1.12 -5.61 17.24
N THR A 39 0.73 -4.95 18.34
CA THR A 39 -0.65 -4.88 18.84
C THR A 39 -1.01 -3.47 19.28
N LEU A 40 -2.31 -3.14 19.18
CA LEU A 40 -2.86 -1.92 19.75
C LEU A 40 -2.97 -2.04 21.27
N LEU A 41 -2.53 -1.01 21.96
CA LEU A 41 -2.78 -0.87 23.41
C LEU A 41 -4.17 -0.24 23.64
N ALA A 42 -4.65 -0.32 24.86
CA ALA A 42 -5.90 0.35 25.23
C ALA A 42 -5.77 1.87 25.01
N HIS A 43 -6.82 2.49 24.48
CA HIS A 43 -6.87 3.93 24.16
C HIS A 43 -6.38 4.82 25.30
N MET A 44 -6.78 4.49 26.54
CA MET A 44 -6.36 5.24 27.73
C MET A 44 -4.85 5.22 27.99
N VAL A 45 -4.13 4.19 27.54
CA VAL A 45 -2.67 4.13 27.65
C VAL A 45 -2.03 5.21 26.78
N TYR A 46 -2.51 5.38 25.55
CA TYR A 46 -2.03 6.42 24.65
C TYR A 46 -2.32 7.83 25.17
N VAL A 47 -3.53 8.05 25.71
CA VAL A 47 -3.88 9.32 26.38
C VAL A 47 -2.98 9.55 27.59
N GLY A 48 -2.74 8.53 28.41
CA GLY A 48 -1.81 8.60 29.53
C GLY A 48 -0.40 8.98 29.11
N CYS A 49 0.12 8.39 28.03
CA CYS A 49 1.43 8.77 27.47
C CYS A 49 1.50 10.25 27.07
N VAL A 50 0.46 10.77 26.42
CA VAL A 50 0.40 12.20 26.07
C VAL A 50 0.37 13.08 27.32
N CYS A 51 -0.47 12.75 28.32
CA CYS A 51 -0.54 13.51 29.58
C CYS A 51 0.82 13.52 30.33
N VAL A 52 1.47 12.37 30.49
CA VAL A 52 2.77 12.25 31.14
C VAL A 52 3.84 13.03 30.37
N ALA A 53 3.82 13.00 29.05
CA ALA A 53 4.73 13.78 28.20
C ALA A 53 4.55 15.29 28.41
N LEU A 54 3.32 15.77 28.47
CA LEU A 54 3.02 17.18 28.72
C LEU A 54 3.47 17.63 30.13
N LEU A 55 3.20 16.82 31.14
CA LEU A 55 3.64 17.08 32.53
C LEU A 55 5.19 17.06 32.61
N GLY A 56 5.83 16.07 31.98
CA GLY A 56 7.29 15.97 31.91
C GLY A 56 7.91 17.17 31.20
N SER A 57 7.30 17.65 30.11
CA SER A 57 7.76 18.87 29.44
C SER A 57 7.63 20.10 30.34
N GLY A 58 6.58 20.24 31.13
CA GLY A 58 6.42 21.30 32.11
C GLY A 58 7.50 21.25 33.22
N ALA A 59 7.85 20.07 33.70
CA ALA A 59 8.86 19.87 34.73
C ALA A 59 10.28 20.30 34.29
N THR A 60 10.56 20.38 32.98
CA THR A 60 11.88 20.79 32.47
C THR A 60 12.23 22.24 32.83
N VAL A 61 11.22 23.07 33.09
CA VAL A 61 11.44 24.47 33.53
C VAL A 61 12.22 24.54 34.84
N TRP A 62 12.11 23.52 35.70
CA TRP A 62 12.75 23.46 37.01
C TRP A 62 14.12 22.76 37.02
N LEU A 63 14.53 22.19 35.89
CA LEU A 63 15.75 21.40 35.77
C LEU A 63 16.84 22.16 35.01
N ARG A 64 18.12 21.96 35.48
CA ARG A 64 19.31 22.50 34.77
C ARG A 64 19.70 21.57 33.59
N PRO A 65 20.30 22.15 32.50
CA PRO A 65 20.92 21.31 31.47
C PRO A 65 22.07 20.45 32.06
N PRO A 66 22.33 19.22 31.57
CA PRO A 66 21.70 18.53 30.43
C PRO A 66 20.43 17.75 30.77
N ARG A 67 20.03 17.65 32.03
CA ARG A 67 18.87 16.84 32.48
C ARG A 67 17.56 17.32 31.88
N SER A 68 17.37 18.63 31.74
CA SER A 68 16.19 19.18 31.04
C SER A 68 16.09 18.73 29.56
N ALA A 69 17.22 18.63 28.85
CA ALA A 69 17.27 18.20 27.46
C ALA A 69 16.90 16.71 27.31
N LEU A 70 17.41 15.85 28.18
CA LEU A 70 17.08 14.43 28.20
C LEU A 70 15.60 14.20 28.54
N LEU A 71 15.08 14.93 29.52
CA LEU A 71 13.65 14.83 29.89
C LEU A 71 12.76 15.30 28.75
N LEU A 72 13.10 16.40 28.05
CA LEU A 72 12.38 16.88 26.87
C LEU A 72 12.41 15.87 25.72
N ALA A 73 13.55 15.24 25.46
CA ALA A 73 13.63 14.19 24.45
C ALA A 73 12.77 12.98 24.81
N GLY A 74 12.83 12.51 26.07
CA GLY A 74 11.97 11.44 26.56
C GLY A 74 10.48 11.79 26.49
N ALA A 75 10.11 13.01 26.88
CA ALA A 75 8.75 13.51 26.76
C ALA A 75 8.29 13.59 25.30
N ALA A 76 9.13 14.06 24.39
CA ALA A 76 8.83 14.11 22.96
C ALA A 76 8.62 12.70 22.36
N ALA A 77 9.45 11.72 22.75
CA ALA A 77 9.27 10.33 22.31
C ALA A 77 7.95 9.75 22.83
N LEU A 78 7.65 9.95 24.12
CA LEU A 78 6.41 9.49 24.72
C LEU A 78 5.18 10.18 24.12
N PHE A 79 5.27 11.47 23.82
CA PHE A 79 4.23 12.22 23.12
C PHE A 79 3.99 11.68 21.71
N GLY A 80 5.06 11.40 20.95
CA GLY A 80 4.97 10.83 19.62
C GLY A 80 4.33 9.44 19.63
N PHE A 81 4.70 8.59 20.59
CA PHE A 81 4.10 7.28 20.78
C PHE A 81 2.59 7.39 21.10
N GLY A 82 2.23 8.26 22.03
CA GLY A 82 0.84 8.46 22.45
C GLY A 82 -0.04 9.04 21.34
N THR A 83 0.44 10.08 20.64
CA THR A 83 -0.34 10.71 19.54
C THR A 83 -0.51 9.77 18.34
N MET A 84 0.52 9.00 18.00
CA MET A 84 0.40 7.98 16.94
C MET A 84 -0.63 6.93 17.31
N GLY A 85 -0.53 6.34 18.50
CA GLY A 85 -1.48 5.32 18.95
C GLY A 85 -2.91 5.83 19.05
N TRP A 86 -3.10 7.05 19.55
CA TRP A 86 -4.40 7.70 19.57
C TRP A 86 -5.00 7.84 18.17
N GLN A 87 -4.25 8.44 17.23
CA GLN A 87 -4.76 8.65 15.87
C GLN A 87 -5.00 7.33 15.11
N VAL A 88 -4.16 6.31 15.33
CA VAL A 88 -4.42 4.97 14.77
C VAL A 88 -5.71 4.40 15.33
N THR A 89 -5.90 4.47 16.64
CA THR A 89 -7.10 3.94 17.31
C THR A 89 -8.36 4.67 16.81
N ASP A 90 -8.34 5.99 16.76
CA ASP A 90 -9.45 6.81 16.27
C ASP A 90 -9.78 6.48 14.81
N ALA A 91 -8.76 6.41 13.92
CA ALA A 91 -8.95 6.09 12.51
C ALA A 91 -9.49 4.67 12.30
N LEU A 92 -9.05 3.68 13.10
CA LEU A 92 -9.57 2.31 13.03
C LEU A 92 -10.99 2.19 13.61
N GLN A 93 -11.29 2.88 14.69
CA GLN A 93 -12.66 2.94 15.26
C GLN A 93 -13.62 3.67 14.33
N SER A 94 -13.12 4.61 13.53
CA SER A 94 -13.93 5.29 12.52
C SER A 94 -14.30 4.41 11.33
N GLN A 95 -13.67 3.25 11.15
CA GLN A 95 -13.98 2.33 10.07
C GLN A 95 -15.29 1.59 10.31
N LEU A 96 -15.91 1.15 9.21
CA LEU A 96 -17.18 0.42 9.23
C LEU A 96 -17.08 -0.82 10.11
N LEU A 97 -18.08 -1.04 10.96
CA LEU A 97 -18.13 -2.21 11.82
C LEU A 97 -18.50 -3.47 11.01
N PRO A 98 -18.07 -4.68 11.43
CA PRO A 98 -18.39 -5.93 10.74
C PRO A 98 -19.91 -6.20 10.59
N GLN A 99 -20.71 -5.78 11.56
CA GLN A 99 -22.17 -5.93 11.54
C GLN A 99 -22.87 -5.07 10.49
N ASP A 100 -22.25 -3.98 10.05
CA ASP A 100 -22.76 -3.07 9.04
C ASP A 100 -22.20 -3.37 7.64
N GLU A 101 -21.28 -4.32 7.55
CA GLU A 101 -20.76 -4.78 6.27
C GLU A 101 -21.87 -5.42 5.43
N THR A 102 -21.80 -5.21 4.13
CA THR A 102 -22.70 -5.80 3.11
C THR A 102 -24.14 -5.32 3.12
N ARG A 103 -24.56 -4.48 4.06
CA ARG A 103 -25.87 -3.83 4.02
C ARG A 103 -25.92 -2.76 2.91
N ASP A 104 -27.08 -2.62 2.26
CA ASP A 104 -27.31 -1.54 1.31
C ASP A 104 -27.61 -0.26 2.06
N VAL A 105 -26.80 0.77 1.84
CA VAL A 105 -26.92 2.07 2.51
C VAL A 105 -27.03 3.18 1.48
N THR A 106 -27.97 4.12 1.67
CA THR A 106 -28.08 5.33 0.85
C THR A 106 -27.36 6.48 1.56
N VAL A 107 -26.42 7.10 0.87
CA VAL A 107 -25.66 8.25 1.39
C VAL A 107 -25.70 9.42 0.42
N ARG A 108 -25.56 10.64 0.96
CA ARG A 108 -25.28 11.86 0.20
C ARG A 108 -23.87 12.32 0.54
N GLY A 109 -23.15 12.79 -0.46
CA GLY A 109 -21.79 13.25 -0.26
C GLY A 109 -21.20 13.92 -1.47
N GLN A 110 -20.01 14.48 -1.29
CA GLN A 110 -19.24 15.15 -2.33
C GLN A 110 -18.08 14.27 -2.80
N ILE A 111 -17.86 14.22 -4.10
CA ILE A 111 -16.68 13.57 -4.68
C ILE A 111 -15.45 14.40 -4.36
N VAL A 112 -14.46 13.78 -3.72
CA VAL A 112 -13.17 14.37 -3.34
C VAL A 112 -12.07 13.83 -4.25
N GLY A 113 -11.19 14.71 -4.68
CA GLY A 113 -10.14 14.36 -5.65
C GLY A 113 -10.70 14.04 -7.04
N LEU A 114 -9.85 13.51 -7.89
CA LEU A 114 -10.18 13.23 -9.29
C LEU A 114 -10.68 11.80 -9.46
N PRO A 115 -11.91 11.55 -9.96
CA PRO A 115 -12.39 10.20 -10.27
C PRO A 115 -11.54 9.54 -11.35
N THR A 116 -11.16 8.29 -11.14
CA THR A 116 -10.36 7.50 -12.11
C THR A 116 -11.29 6.60 -12.93
N ALA A 117 -11.51 6.97 -14.18
CA ALA A 117 -12.29 6.17 -15.12
C ALA A 117 -11.38 5.07 -15.71
N GLU A 118 -11.80 3.81 -15.54
CA GLU A 118 -11.26 2.62 -16.17
C GLU A 118 -12.28 2.10 -17.20
N GLN A 119 -11.93 1.14 -18.01
CA GLN A 119 -12.83 0.69 -19.10
C GLN A 119 -14.22 0.30 -18.60
N ARG A 120 -14.32 -0.44 -17.51
CA ARG A 120 -15.59 -0.99 -16.99
C ARG A 120 -16.02 -0.46 -15.63
N ARG A 121 -15.24 0.44 -15.03
CA ARG A 121 -15.57 1.07 -13.74
C ARG A 121 -14.97 2.46 -13.61
N THR A 122 -15.54 3.25 -12.72
CA THR A 122 -14.93 4.49 -12.24
C THR A 122 -14.67 4.36 -10.74
N ARG A 123 -13.42 4.56 -10.32
CA ARG A 123 -13.03 4.64 -8.90
C ARG A 123 -13.02 6.09 -8.46
N PHE A 124 -13.58 6.36 -7.28
CA PHE A 124 -13.65 7.71 -6.72
C PHE A 124 -13.70 7.67 -5.20
N GLN A 125 -13.39 8.81 -4.59
CA GLN A 125 -13.57 9.01 -3.16
C GLN A 125 -14.80 9.88 -2.93
N LEU A 126 -15.62 9.51 -1.94
CA LEU A 126 -16.81 10.24 -1.54
C LEU A 126 -16.69 10.64 -0.07
N ARG A 127 -16.78 11.92 0.23
CA ARG A 127 -16.95 12.42 1.59
C ARG A 127 -18.42 12.55 1.88
N VAL A 128 -18.92 11.76 2.84
CA VAL A 128 -20.33 11.78 3.26
C VAL A 128 -20.64 13.10 3.95
N ASP A 129 -21.81 13.64 3.70
CA ASP A 129 -22.28 14.87 4.35
C ASP A 129 -22.43 14.68 5.86
N GLN A 130 -22.24 15.76 6.63
CA GLN A 130 -22.41 15.74 8.09
C GLN A 130 -23.88 15.92 8.54
N ALA A 131 -24.82 16.00 7.59
CA ALA A 131 -26.24 16.24 7.89
C ALA A 131 -26.83 15.11 8.76
N PRO A 132 -27.75 15.40 9.70
CA PRO A 132 -28.38 14.40 10.58
C PRO A 132 -29.10 13.28 9.85
N ALA A 133 -29.57 13.55 8.62
CA ALA A 133 -30.20 12.53 7.74
C ALA A 133 -29.25 11.46 7.20
N GLN A 134 -27.95 11.59 7.42
CA GLN A 134 -26.98 10.58 7.03
C GLN A 134 -26.82 9.51 8.13
N PRO A 135 -26.49 8.26 7.76
CA PRO A 135 -26.18 7.22 8.73
C PRO A 135 -25.07 7.69 9.68
N GLU A 136 -25.31 7.60 10.98
CA GLU A 136 -24.40 8.13 12.01
C GLU A 136 -22.97 7.58 11.85
N ALA A 137 -22.87 6.29 11.62
CA ALA A 137 -21.58 5.61 11.42
C ALA A 137 -20.76 6.13 10.21
N LEU A 138 -21.37 6.88 9.28
CA LEU A 138 -20.73 7.34 8.05
C LEU A 138 -20.62 8.86 7.92
N ARG A 139 -21.23 9.64 8.82
CA ARG A 139 -21.23 11.12 8.75
C ARG A 139 -19.83 11.70 8.68
N GLY A 140 -19.60 12.55 7.68
CA GLY A 140 -18.31 13.22 7.47
C GLY A 140 -17.15 12.31 7.03
N LYS A 141 -17.36 10.99 6.98
CA LYS A 141 -16.30 10.01 6.68
C LYS A 141 -15.98 9.93 5.20
N LEU A 142 -14.75 9.53 4.90
CA LEU A 142 -14.25 9.33 3.55
C LEU A 142 -14.43 7.88 3.14
N LEU A 143 -15.09 7.65 2.01
CA LEU A 143 -15.34 6.33 1.42
C LEU A 143 -14.56 6.19 0.12
N GLN A 144 -13.96 5.01 -0.11
CA GLN A 144 -13.35 4.63 -1.38
C GLN A 144 -14.32 3.77 -2.16
N LEU A 145 -14.82 4.26 -3.29
CA LEU A 145 -15.92 3.65 -4.03
C LEU A 145 -15.54 3.29 -5.45
N ALA A 146 -16.22 2.29 -5.99
CA ALA A 146 -16.21 1.95 -7.40
C ALA A 146 -17.64 1.93 -7.96
N TRP A 147 -17.82 2.44 -9.18
CA TRP A 147 -19.05 2.32 -9.92
C TRP A 147 -18.79 1.52 -11.20
N TYR A 148 -19.40 0.36 -11.32
CA TYR A 148 -19.24 -0.55 -12.45
C TYR A 148 -20.34 -0.36 -13.47
N ASP A 149 -20.02 -0.50 -14.77
CA ASP A 149 -21.03 -0.65 -15.82
C ASP A 149 -21.69 -2.03 -15.72
N ASP A 150 -22.88 -2.14 -16.29
CA ASP A 150 -23.57 -3.42 -16.39
C ASP A 150 -22.77 -4.42 -17.23
N PHE A 151 -22.96 -5.69 -16.94
CA PHE A 151 -22.26 -6.76 -17.66
C PHE A 151 -22.69 -6.77 -19.12
N GLY A 152 -21.72 -6.62 -20.04
CA GLY A 152 -21.99 -6.57 -21.48
C GLY A 152 -22.27 -5.18 -22.04
N ALA A 153 -22.25 -4.12 -21.23
CA ALA A 153 -22.40 -2.76 -21.72
C ALA A 153 -21.25 -2.38 -22.67
N GLU A 154 -21.59 -1.97 -23.89
CA GLU A 154 -20.63 -1.50 -24.90
C GLU A 154 -20.25 -0.02 -24.67
N ARG A 155 -21.08 0.74 -23.98
CA ARG A 155 -20.88 2.17 -23.70
C ARG A 155 -20.76 2.42 -22.22
N ILE A 156 -20.00 3.46 -21.87
CA ILE A 156 -19.91 3.93 -20.49
C ILE A 156 -21.30 4.44 -20.07
N GLY A 157 -21.83 3.87 -18.99
CA GLY A 157 -23.14 4.22 -18.46
C GLY A 157 -23.11 5.52 -17.62
N PRO A 158 -24.07 5.70 -16.68
CA PRO A 158 -24.22 6.93 -15.87
C PRO A 158 -22.96 7.35 -15.09
N ARG A 159 -22.01 6.44 -14.89
CA ARG A 159 -20.72 6.74 -14.25
C ARG A 159 -19.87 7.77 -15.00
N ALA A 160 -20.17 8.03 -16.28
CA ALA A 160 -19.52 9.08 -17.05
C ALA A 160 -19.75 10.49 -16.46
N ALA A 161 -20.84 10.68 -15.71
CA ALA A 161 -21.18 11.93 -15.06
C ALA A 161 -20.50 12.13 -13.69
N LEU A 162 -19.65 11.18 -13.27
CA LEU A 162 -18.87 11.33 -12.02
C LEU A 162 -17.72 12.32 -12.23
N HIS A 163 -17.90 13.53 -11.76
CA HIS A 163 -16.89 14.60 -11.83
C HIS A 163 -16.43 15.00 -10.43
N ALA A 164 -15.18 15.44 -10.33
CA ALA A 164 -14.60 15.97 -9.10
C ALA A 164 -15.42 17.13 -8.55
N GLY A 165 -15.67 17.15 -7.23
CA GLY A 165 -16.44 18.18 -6.55
C GLY A 165 -17.96 18.11 -6.75
N ALA A 166 -18.49 17.20 -7.56
CA ALA A 166 -19.93 16.98 -7.71
C ALA A 166 -20.52 16.33 -6.45
N ARG A 167 -21.77 16.65 -6.13
CA ARG A 167 -22.48 16.03 -5.00
C ARG A 167 -23.51 15.04 -5.52
N TRP A 168 -23.50 13.86 -4.91
CA TRP A 168 -24.32 12.72 -5.32
C TRP A 168 -25.08 12.12 -4.15
N GLN A 169 -26.26 11.58 -4.43
CA GLN A 169 -26.95 10.60 -3.61
C GLN A 169 -26.76 9.22 -4.27
N LEU A 170 -26.16 8.30 -3.51
CA LEU A 170 -25.77 6.98 -4.02
C LEU A 170 -26.26 5.89 -3.06
N ARG A 171 -26.75 4.78 -3.60
CA ARG A 171 -26.99 3.55 -2.84
C ARG A 171 -25.74 2.70 -2.95
N LEU A 172 -25.15 2.35 -1.83
CA LEU A 172 -23.84 1.72 -1.72
C LEU A 172 -23.91 0.39 -1.01
N LYS A 173 -23.05 -0.54 -1.41
CA LYS A 173 -22.70 -1.72 -0.63
C LYS A 173 -21.28 -1.52 -0.11
N LEU A 174 -21.15 -1.48 1.23
CA LEU A 174 -19.91 -1.10 1.90
C LEU A 174 -19.28 -2.27 2.66
N ARG A 175 -17.97 -2.19 2.85
CA ARG A 175 -17.16 -3.08 3.68
C ARG A 175 -16.05 -2.28 4.36
N ALA A 176 -15.57 -2.74 5.49
CA ALA A 176 -14.34 -2.21 6.09
C ALA A 176 -13.16 -2.38 5.11
N PRO A 177 -12.18 -1.47 5.11
CA PRO A 177 -10.99 -1.62 4.29
C PRO A 177 -10.26 -2.91 4.65
N ARG A 178 -10.01 -3.76 3.64
CA ARG A 178 -9.26 -5.00 3.77
C ARG A 178 -8.41 -5.24 2.53
N GLY A 179 -7.15 -5.62 2.75
CA GLY A 179 -6.19 -5.90 1.70
C GLY A 179 -5.77 -7.36 1.65
N LEU A 180 -5.24 -7.76 0.49
CA LEU A 180 -4.54 -9.03 0.33
C LEU A 180 -3.18 -8.95 1.05
N ARG A 181 -2.76 -10.05 1.66
CA ARG A 181 -1.59 -10.06 2.52
C ARG A 181 -0.55 -11.08 2.06
N ASN A 182 0.39 -10.61 1.24
CA ASN A 182 1.44 -11.42 0.62
C ASN A 182 2.84 -10.86 0.87
N PRO A 183 3.92 -11.66 0.70
CA PRO A 183 5.28 -11.13 0.54
C PRO A 183 5.32 -10.12 -0.62
N GLY A 184 6.03 -9.01 -0.46
CA GLY A 184 6.16 -7.97 -1.50
C GLY A 184 4.85 -7.32 -1.96
N GLY A 185 3.72 -7.71 -1.41
CA GLY A 185 2.40 -7.22 -1.79
C GLY A 185 2.11 -5.80 -1.30
N PHE A 186 1.29 -5.08 -2.05
CA PHE A 186 0.82 -3.75 -1.67
C PHE A 186 -0.07 -3.82 -0.41
N ASP A 187 0.23 -2.99 0.59
CA ASP A 187 -0.53 -2.91 1.84
C ASP A 187 -1.69 -1.92 1.72
N ALA A 188 -2.83 -2.41 1.24
CA ALA A 188 -4.04 -1.61 1.07
C ALA A 188 -4.64 -1.16 2.42
N GLU A 189 -4.47 -1.95 3.49
CA GLU A 189 -4.96 -1.60 4.83
C GLU A 189 -4.16 -0.43 5.41
N ARG A 190 -2.82 -0.44 5.26
CA ARG A 190 -1.95 0.68 5.62
C ARG A 190 -2.30 1.95 4.84
N GLN A 191 -2.54 1.81 3.54
CA GLN A 191 -2.95 2.93 2.69
C GLN A 191 -4.29 3.53 3.12
N ALA A 192 -5.28 2.67 3.41
CA ALA A 192 -6.60 3.10 3.89
C ALA A 192 -6.50 3.81 5.24
N LEU A 193 -5.68 3.30 6.17
CA LEU A 193 -5.42 3.96 7.45
C LEU A 193 -4.77 5.34 7.24
N ALA A 194 -3.71 5.42 6.45
CA ALA A 194 -3.00 6.67 6.17
C ALA A 194 -3.91 7.74 5.52
N GLN A 195 -4.90 7.32 4.74
CA GLN A 195 -5.89 8.19 4.11
C GLN A 195 -7.18 8.36 4.93
N ARG A 196 -7.29 7.74 6.10
CA ARG A 196 -8.49 7.73 6.96
C ARG A 196 -9.74 7.29 6.20
N ILE A 197 -9.63 6.27 5.34
CA ILE A 197 -10.76 5.68 4.62
C ILE A 197 -11.57 4.82 5.59
N ALA A 198 -12.83 5.20 5.79
CA ALA A 198 -13.73 4.53 6.72
C ALA A 198 -14.32 3.24 6.14
N ALA A 199 -14.62 3.22 4.84
CA ALA A 199 -15.15 2.04 4.16
C ALA A 199 -14.76 2.03 2.68
N THR A 200 -14.72 0.82 2.13
CA THR A 200 -14.59 0.57 0.69
C THR A 200 -15.91 -0.04 0.18
N GLY A 201 -16.25 0.23 -1.08
CA GLY A 201 -17.50 -0.35 -1.60
C GLY A 201 -17.77 -0.01 -3.05
N TYR A 202 -18.99 -0.30 -3.47
CA TYR A 202 -19.42 -0.02 -4.82
C TYR A 202 -20.87 0.46 -4.88
N VAL A 203 -21.19 1.18 -5.96
CA VAL A 203 -22.53 1.69 -6.23
C VAL A 203 -23.47 0.54 -6.56
N ARG A 204 -24.54 0.44 -5.81
CA ARG A 204 -25.63 -0.51 -5.98
C ARG A 204 -26.78 0.19 -6.71
N MET A 205 -27.48 -0.52 -7.60
CA MET A 205 -28.62 0.01 -8.33
C MET A 205 -28.34 1.39 -8.98
N PRO A 206 -27.49 1.43 -10.03
CA PRO A 206 -27.09 2.68 -10.69
C PRO A 206 -28.26 3.58 -11.10
N ALA A 207 -29.40 3.01 -11.44
CA ALA A 207 -30.63 3.74 -11.79
C ALA A 207 -31.18 4.63 -10.67
N THR A 208 -30.81 4.38 -9.40
CA THR A 208 -31.23 5.20 -8.25
C THR A 208 -30.23 6.31 -7.90
N ALA A 209 -29.09 6.35 -8.58
CA ALA A 209 -28.07 7.36 -8.38
C ALA A 209 -28.59 8.74 -8.88
N ARG A 210 -28.43 9.76 -8.04
CA ARG A 210 -28.89 11.12 -8.36
C ARG A 210 -27.81 12.13 -8.07
N GLN A 211 -27.43 12.92 -9.07
CA GLN A 211 -26.60 14.10 -8.86
C GLN A 211 -27.41 15.18 -8.16
N ILE A 212 -26.93 15.67 -7.01
CA ILE A 212 -27.61 16.68 -6.20
C ILE A 212 -27.11 18.09 -6.55
N ALA A 213 -25.80 18.22 -6.80
CA ALA A 213 -25.20 19.48 -7.19
C ALA A 213 -24.10 19.29 -8.23
N PRO A 214 -23.90 20.28 -9.13
CA PRO A 214 -22.87 20.23 -10.15
C PRO A 214 -21.45 20.27 -9.56
N PRO A 215 -20.41 19.94 -10.35
CA PRO A 215 -19.01 20.03 -9.95
C PRO A 215 -18.61 21.44 -9.50
N GLN A 216 -18.05 21.57 -8.31
CA GLN A 216 -17.62 22.84 -7.72
C GLN A 216 -16.31 22.70 -6.94
N GLY A 217 -15.59 23.81 -6.76
CA GLY A 217 -14.37 23.89 -5.99
C GLY A 217 -13.11 23.59 -6.79
N VAL A 218 -11.98 23.47 -6.08
CA VAL A 218 -10.65 23.34 -6.66
C VAL A 218 -10.49 22.05 -7.49
N ASP A 219 -10.98 20.93 -7.01
CA ASP A 219 -10.89 19.65 -7.73
C ASP A 219 -11.68 19.66 -9.04
N ALA A 220 -12.85 20.32 -9.07
CA ALA A 220 -13.62 20.51 -10.29
C ALA A 220 -12.87 21.40 -11.31
N TRP A 221 -12.22 22.47 -10.82
CA TRP A 221 -11.36 23.31 -11.65
C TRP A 221 -10.16 22.53 -12.20
N ARG A 222 -9.49 21.75 -11.36
CA ARG A 222 -8.37 20.86 -11.75
C ARG A 222 -8.80 19.89 -12.85
N GLU A 223 -9.95 19.25 -12.70
CA GLU A 223 -10.46 18.29 -13.67
C GLU A 223 -10.73 18.96 -15.02
N ARG A 224 -11.43 20.12 -15.03
CA ARG A 224 -11.66 20.90 -16.26
C ARG A 224 -10.36 21.32 -16.94
N MET A 225 -9.39 21.81 -16.17
CA MET A 225 -8.09 22.23 -16.70
C MET A 225 -7.30 21.04 -17.27
N SER A 226 -7.35 19.90 -16.59
CA SER A 226 -6.75 18.66 -17.06
C SER A 226 -7.37 18.17 -18.36
N GLN A 227 -8.68 18.26 -18.51
CA GLN A 227 -9.38 17.93 -19.75
C GLN A 227 -8.96 18.87 -20.90
N ARG A 228 -8.86 20.18 -20.63
CA ARG A 228 -8.36 21.15 -21.64
C ARG A 228 -6.95 20.83 -22.11
N ILE A 229 -6.03 20.48 -21.20
CA ILE A 229 -4.68 20.04 -21.60
C ILE A 229 -4.77 18.82 -22.52
N ALA A 230 -5.59 17.82 -22.17
CA ALA A 230 -5.75 16.62 -22.99
C ALA A 230 -6.29 16.92 -24.39
N GLU A 231 -7.30 17.80 -24.50
CA GLU A 231 -7.95 18.19 -25.76
C GLU A 231 -7.05 19.06 -26.64
N ARG A 232 -6.28 19.96 -26.06
CA ARG A 232 -5.52 21.00 -26.79
C ARG A 232 -4.10 20.58 -27.14
N VAL A 233 -3.46 19.76 -26.34
CA VAL A 233 -2.13 19.23 -26.63
C VAL A 233 -2.24 18.01 -27.53
N GLY A 234 -3.15 17.08 -27.20
CA GLY A 234 -3.23 15.79 -27.89
C GLY A 234 -1.94 14.97 -27.72
N GLY A 235 -1.85 13.88 -28.47
CA GLY A 235 -0.60 13.10 -28.56
C GLY A 235 -0.14 12.40 -27.27
N PRO A 236 1.04 11.77 -27.31
CA PRO A 236 1.54 10.91 -26.21
C PRO A 236 2.03 11.72 -25.01
N SER A 237 2.34 13.01 -25.14
CA SER A 237 2.84 13.84 -24.02
C SER A 237 1.73 14.37 -23.11
N ALA A 238 0.49 14.47 -23.58
CA ALA A 238 -0.62 15.07 -22.84
C ALA A 238 -0.82 14.45 -21.42
N PRO A 239 -0.77 13.12 -21.19
CA PRO A 239 -0.88 12.54 -19.86
C PRO A 239 0.22 13.02 -18.89
N TYR A 240 1.44 13.18 -19.39
CA TYR A 240 2.57 13.63 -18.58
C TYR A 240 2.47 15.10 -18.22
N LEU A 241 2.02 15.96 -19.17
CA LEU A 241 1.81 17.36 -18.90
C LEU A 241 0.71 17.58 -17.85
N ARG A 242 -0.38 16.82 -17.92
CA ARG A 242 -1.45 16.82 -16.90
C ARG A 242 -0.90 16.46 -15.51
N ALA A 243 -0.03 15.45 -15.45
CA ALA A 243 0.62 15.03 -14.21
C ALA A 243 1.55 16.12 -13.67
N LEU A 244 2.39 16.71 -14.51
CA LEU A 244 3.37 17.75 -14.12
C LEU A 244 2.72 19.08 -13.75
N ALA A 245 1.64 19.49 -14.43
CA ALA A 245 0.95 20.75 -14.16
C ALA A 245 0.02 20.68 -12.95
N LEU A 246 -0.78 19.61 -12.85
CA LEU A 246 -1.95 19.52 -11.96
C LEU A 246 -1.91 18.31 -11.02
N GLY A 247 -0.91 17.43 -11.10
CA GLY A 247 -0.86 16.18 -10.37
C GLY A 247 -1.90 15.14 -10.83
N ASP A 248 -2.41 15.28 -12.05
CA ASP A 248 -3.37 14.34 -12.62
C ASP A 248 -2.66 13.20 -13.37
N THR A 249 -2.42 12.11 -12.70
CA THR A 249 -1.74 10.93 -13.25
C THR A 249 -2.68 9.91 -13.88
N ARG A 250 -3.99 10.18 -13.97
CA ARG A 250 -5.01 9.23 -14.46
C ARG A 250 -4.84 8.82 -15.92
N GLY A 251 -4.18 9.64 -16.71
CA GLY A 251 -3.92 9.34 -18.13
C GLY A 251 -2.67 8.50 -18.37
N LEU A 252 -1.87 8.20 -17.35
CA LEU A 252 -0.68 7.36 -17.47
C LEU A 252 -1.08 5.88 -17.41
N ASP A 253 -0.72 5.14 -18.44
CA ASP A 253 -0.94 3.69 -18.52
C ASP A 253 0.12 2.89 -17.75
N ASP A 254 -0.06 1.57 -17.68
CA ASP A 254 0.85 0.68 -16.96
C ASP A 254 2.25 0.65 -17.60
N MET A 255 2.36 0.83 -18.92
CA MET A 255 3.64 0.91 -19.65
C MET A 255 4.41 2.18 -19.28
N ALA A 256 3.72 3.33 -19.24
CA ALA A 256 4.31 4.58 -18.78
C ALA A 256 4.84 4.48 -17.34
N TRP A 257 4.04 3.90 -16.45
CA TRP A 257 4.46 3.65 -15.06
C TRP A 257 5.62 2.67 -14.96
N ALA A 258 5.66 1.63 -15.80
CA ALA A 258 6.78 0.68 -15.84
C ALA A 258 8.07 1.40 -16.26
N THR A 259 8.02 2.21 -17.32
CA THR A 259 9.15 3.02 -17.79
C THR A 259 9.63 4.01 -16.72
N LEU A 260 8.71 4.74 -16.08
CA LEU A 260 9.04 5.70 -15.02
C LEU A 260 9.69 5.02 -13.80
N ARG A 261 9.24 3.82 -13.44
CA ARG A 261 9.87 3.02 -12.37
C ARG A 261 11.24 2.52 -12.78
N ALA A 262 11.37 1.97 -13.99
CA ALA A 262 12.63 1.44 -14.50
C ALA A 262 13.72 2.52 -14.61
N THR A 263 13.34 3.74 -15.00
CA THR A 263 14.25 4.88 -15.10
C THR A 263 14.38 5.70 -13.82
N GLY A 264 13.66 5.32 -12.73
CA GLY A 264 13.67 6.06 -11.47
C GLY A 264 13.04 7.45 -11.51
N LEU A 265 12.26 7.77 -12.58
CA LEU A 265 11.67 9.09 -12.81
C LEU A 265 10.28 9.27 -12.16
N SER A 266 9.74 8.25 -11.52
CA SER A 266 8.39 8.30 -10.90
C SER A 266 8.22 9.46 -9.92
N HIS A 267 9.29 9.87 -9.24
CA HIS A 267 9.26 10.96 -8.28
C HIS A 267 9.17 12.36 -8.93
N LEU A 268 9.49 12.50 -10.22
CA LEU A 268 9.35 13.76 -10.97
C LEU A 268 7.93 13.94 -11.50
N ILE A 269 7.27 12.84 -11.90
CA ILE A 269 5.88 12.86 -12.39
C ILE A 269 4.88 13.10 -11.26
N ALA A 270 5.11 12.51 -10.09
CA ALA A 270 4.42 12.95 -8.88
C ALA A 270 4.92 14.37 -8.53
N ILE A 271 4.01 15.35 -8.41
CA ILE A 271 4.41 16.72 -8.07
C ILE A 271 5.35 16.70 -6.88
N SER A 272 6.62 17.05 -7.12
CA SER A 272 7.67 16.99 -6.12
C SER A 272 7.70 18.25 -5.26
N GLY A 273 8.29 18.15 -4.06
CA GLY A 273 8.56 19.31 -3.24
C GLY A 273 9.42 20.36 -3.94
N PHE A 274 10.28 19.94 -4.88
CA PHE A 274 11.10 20.85 -5.67
C PHE A 274 10.24 21.76 -6.59
N HIS A 275 9.19 21.23 -7.21
CA HIS A 275 8.25 22.01 -8.03
C HIS A 275 7.52 23.07 -7.19
N VAL A 276 7.10 22.70 -5.97
CA VAL A 276 6.48 23.67 -5.02
C VAL A 276 7.49 24.76 -4.62
N GLY A 277 8.74 24.35 -4.37
CA GLY A 277 9.84 25.28 -4.05
C GLY A 277 10.15 26.23 -5.21
N LEU A 278 10.12 25.73 -6.46
CA LEU A 278 10.32 26.52 -7.66
C LEU A 278 9.24 27.60 -7.81
N VAL A 279 7.96 27.24 -7.63
CA VAL A 279 6.85 28.20 -7.66
C VAL A 279 6.98 29.22 -6.53
N GLY A 280 7.31 28.79 -5.31
CA GLY A 280 7.58 29.68 -4.19
C GLY A 280 8.74 30.65 -4.48
N ALA A 281 9.83 30.16 -5.06
CA ALA A 281 10.98 30.99 -5.45
C ALA A 281 10.59 32.00 -6.55
N PHE A 282 9.79 31.60 -7.53
CA PHE A 282 9.28 32.52 -8.57
C PHE A 282 8.51 33.68 -7.96
N PHE A 283 7.55 33.42 -7.06
CA PHE A 283 6.79 34.49 -6.42
C PHE A 283 7.64 35.35 -5.50
N ALA A 284 8.63 34.76 -4.82
CA ALA A 284 9.59 35.49 -4.01
C ALA A 284 10.41 36.47 -4.87
N LEU A 285 10.94 36.01 -6.01
CA LEU A 285 11.73 36.83 -6.93
C LEU A 285 10.89 37.93 -7.59
N LEU A 286 9.65 37.60 -7.97
CA LEU A 286 8.70 38.58 -8.55
C LEU A 286 8.44 39.71 -7.56
N VAL A 287 8.08 39.41 -6.32
CA VAL A 287 7.81 40.41 -5.30
C VAL A 287 9.09 41.15 -4.92
N ALA A 288 10.22 40.47 -4.78
CA ALA A 288 11.51 41.13 -4.53
C ALA A 288 11.89 42.10 -5.67
N GLY A 289 11.55 41.80 -6.92
CA GLY A 289 11.72 42.68 -8.07
C GLY A 289 10.82 43.93 -7.99
N ILE A 290 9.52 43.73 -7.67
CA ILE A 290 8.58 44.83 -7.46
C ILE A 290 9.06 45.78 -6.34
N TRP A 291 9.50 45.23 -5.20
CA TRP A 291 10.06 46.02 -4.08
C TRP A 291 11.36 46.73 -4.45
N ARG A 292 12.12 46.18 -5.40
CA ARG A 292 13.32 46.83 -5.91
C ARG A 292 12.98 47.99 -6.84
N TRP A 293 11.91 47.84 -7.65
CA TRP A 293 11.45 48.84 -8.58
C TRP A 293 10.66 49.95 -7.89
N GLN A 294 9.92 49.62 -6.79
CA GLN A 294 9.15 50.56 -5.99
C GLN A 294 9.68 50.65 -4.56
N PRO A 295 10.79 51.41 -4.29
CA PRO A 295 11.43 51.46 -2.96
C PRO A 295 10.51 51.92 -1.83
N ARG A 296 9.46 52.71 -2.15
CA ARG A 296 8.45 53.16 -1.18
C ARG A 296 7.71 52.01 -0.48
N LEU A 297 7.62 50.86 -1.11
CA LEU A 297 7.02 49.66 -0.48
C LEU A 297 7.83 49.17 0.74
N GLY A 298 9.12 49.49 0.77
CA GLY A 298 9.98 49.22 1.92
C GLY A 298 9.59 49.95 3.21
N THR A 299 8.79 51.01 3.14
CA THR A 299 8.27 51.73 4.35
C THR A 299 7.17 50.92 5.04
N PHE A 300 6.42 50.10 4.30
CA PHE A 300 5.37 49.23 4.85
C PHE A 300 5.94 47.91 5.33
N MET A 301 6.83 47.30 4.56
CA MET A 301 7.40 45.98 4.90
C MET A 301 8.79 45.79 4.27
N PRO A 302 9.79 45.26 5.01
CA PRO A 302 11.08 44.90 4.45
C PRO A 302 10.95 43.93 3.28
N ARG A 303 11.71 44.14 2.20
CA ARG A 303 11.72 43.32 0.98
C ARG A 303 11.85 41.85 1.27
N LEU A 304 12.70 41.45 2.22
CA LEU A 304 12.91 40.04 2.58
C LEU A 304 11.66 39.41 3.18
N HIS A 305 10.90 40.16 4.00
CA HIS A 305 9.66 39.65 4.59
C HIS A 305 8.58 39.49 3.52
N ALA A 306 8.39 40.50 2.65
CA ALA A 306 7.44 40.48 1.55
C ALA A 306 7.72 39.30 0.61
N ALA A 307 8.98 39.10 0.19
CA ALA A 307 9.38 37.96 -0.64
C ALA A 307 9.16 36.62 0.03
N SER A 308 9.40 36.52 1.35
CA SER A 308 9.17 35.26 2.09
C SER A 308 7.69 34.90 2.23
N ILE A 309 6.83 35.91 2.45
CA ILE A 309 5.37 35.73 2.48
C ILE A 309 4.86 35.35 1.07
N ALA A 310 5.36 36.01 0.02
CA ALA A 310 5.00 35.68 -1.36
C ALA A 310 5.40 34.25 -1.74
N ALA A 311 6.59 33.80 -1.30
CA ALA A 311 7.02 32.41 -1.48
C ALA A 311 6.05 31.43 -0.83
N LEU A 312 5.64 31.70 0.40
CA LEU A 312 4.72 30.85 1.13
C LEU A 312 3.33 30.81 0.46
N LEU A 313 2.80 31.97 0.08
CA LEU A 313 1.48 32.04 -0.56
C LEU A 313 1.48 31.39 -1.93
N GLY A 314 2.51 31.60 -2.75
CA GLY A 314 2.67 30.95 -4.05
C GLY A 314 2.80 29.43 -3.93
N ALA A 315 3.62 28.95 -2.99
CA ALA A 315 3.79 27.54 -2.72
C ALA A 315 2.48 26.90 -2.21
N ALA A 316 1.76 27.57 -1.32
CA ALA A 316 0.48 27.08 -0.79
C ALA A 316 -0.60 27.05 -1.89
N ALA A 317 -0.68 28.07 -2.74
CA ALA A 317 -1.60 28.10 -3.87
C ALA A 317 -1.33 26.96 -4.84
N TYR A 318 -0.06 26.71 -5.18
CA TYR A 318 0.30 25.59 -6.06
C TYR A 318 0.02 24.24 -5.41
N ALA A 319 0.32 24.06 -4.12
CA ALA A 319 -0.01 22.83 -3.40
C ALA A 319 -1.52 22.54 -3.39
N LEU A 320 -2.36 23.58 -3.27
CA LEU A 320 -3.81 23.47 -3.36
C LEU A 320 -4.23 23.04 -4.78
N LEU A 321 -3.69 23.65 -5.81
CA LEU A 321 -3.94 23.28 -7.22
C LEU A 321 -3.43 21.87 -7.54
N ALA A 322 -2.38 21.41 -6.86
CA ALA A 322 -1.82 20.06 -6.97
C ALA A 322 -2.63 18.99 -6.19
N GLY A 323 -3.71 19.38 -5.50
CA GLY A 323 -4.56 18.49 -4.73
C GLY A 323 -4.05 18.16 -3.33
N LEU A 324 -3.22 19.03 -2.73
CA LEU A 324 -2.70 18.88 -1.36
C LEU A 324 -2.02 17.53 -1.09
N ALA A 325 -1.32 17.00 -2.09
CA ALA A 325 -0.55 15.76 -1.92
C ALA A 325 0.45 15.92 -0.77
N LEU A 326 0.68 14.85 0.01
CA LEU A 326 1.60 14.88 1.15
C LEU A 326 2.97 15.51 0.86
N PRO A 327 3.65 15.24 -0.27
CA PRO A 327 4.93 15.89 -0.59
C PRO A 327 4.82 17.42 -0.72
N THR A 328 3.71 17.91 -1.29
CA THR A 328 3.50 19.34 -1.51
C THR A 328 3.22 20.06 -0.19
N VAL A 329 2.38 19.48 0.68
CA VAL A 329 2.07 20.04 2.01
C VAL A 329 3.34 20.14 2.88
N ARG A 330 4.19 19.12 2.89
CA ARG A 330 5.47 19.15 3.64
C ARG A 330 6.36 20.30 3.18
N THR A 331 6.47 20.49 1.86
CA THR A 331 7.30 21.58 1.32
C THR A 331 6.73 22.94 1.69
N VAL A 332 5.41 23.12 1.65
CA VAL A 332 4.76 24.35 2.14
C VAL A 332 5.09 24.60 3.60
N LEU A 333 5.03 23.57 4.45
CA LEU A 333 5.40 23.68 5.87
C LEU A 333 6.89 24.05 6.05
N MET A 334 7.80 23.46 5.26
CA MET A 334 9.22 23.85 5.29
C MET A 334 9.41 25.32 4.89
N ILE A 335 8.74 25.77 3.82
CA ILE A 335 8.76 27.17 3.38
C ILE A 335 8.16 28.08 4.46
N ALA A 336 7.07 27.67 5.12
CA ALA A 336 6.45 28.42 6.21
C ALA A 336 7.42 28.61 7.40
N VAL A 337 8.13 27.56 7.79
CA VAL A 337 9.15 27.65 8.87
C VAL A 337 10.26 28.62 8.49
N VAL A 338 10.76 28.56 7.24
CA VAL A 338 11.77 29.51 6.74
C VAL A 338 11.24 30.95 6.72
N ALA A 339 10.03 31.14 6.21
CA ALA A 339 9.39 32.45 6.16
C ALA A 339 9.19 33.03 7.56
N LEU A 340 8.69 32.23 8.50
CA LEU A 340 8.51 32.63 9.90
C LEU A 340 9.84 33.01 10.57
N ALA A 341 10.89 32.19 10.39
CA ALA A 341 12.21 32.49 10.93
C ALA A 341 12.75 33.83 10.40
N ARG A 342 12.56 34.12 9.10
CA ARG A 342 12.96 35.40 8.49
C ARG A 342 12.16 36.59 9.02
N VAL A 343 10.83 36.42 9.14
CA VAL A 343 9.94 37.48 9.70
C VAL A 343 10.29 37.76 11.15
N LEU A 344 10.59 36.75 11.95
CA LEU A 344 11.03 36.87 13.34
C LEU A 344 12.49 37.31 13.47
N ARG A 345 13.21 37.54 12.37
CA ARG A 345 14.62 37.92 12.29
C ARG A 345 15.54 36.95 13.02
N ARG A 346 15.15 35.68 13.13
CA ARG A 346 15.95 34.60 13.74
C ARG A 346 16.79 33.90 12.68
N ARG A 347 18.09 33.72 12.99
CA ARG A 347 18.98 32.86 12.19
C ARG A 347 18.63 31.41 12.52
N ALA A 348 18.09 30.68 11.57
CA ALA A 348 17.86 29.24 11.70
C ALA A 348 18.80 28.49 10.76
N SER A 349 19.53 27.52 11.27
CA SER A 349 20.28 26.59 10.40
C SER A 349 19.32 25.71 9.61
N THR A 350 19.78 25.18 8.49
CA THR A 350 18.96 24.28 7.65
C THR A 350 18.48 23.04 8.43
N ALA A 351 19.33 22.53 9.33
CA ALA A 351 18.97 21.42 10.23
C ALA A 351 17.82 21.80 11.19
N HIS A 352 17.81 23.03 11.71
CA HIS A 352 16.69 23.52 12.53
C HIS A 352 15.40 23.64 11.74
N VAL A 353 15.48 24.19 10.52
CA VAL A 353 14.31 24.31 9.63
C VAL A 353 13.72 22.93 9.34
N LEU A 354 14.57 21.96 9.02
CA LEU A 354 14.15 20.58 8.75
C LEU A 354 13.50 19.94 10.00
N SER A 355 14.10 20.15 11.18
CA SER A 355 13.58 19.64 12.45
C SER A 355 12.23 20.24 12.82
N LEU A 356 12.07 21.57 12.67
CA LEU A 356 10.80 22.25 12.91
C LEU A 356 9.71 21.81 11.91
N ALA A 357 10.09 21.61 10.65
CA ALA A 357 9.16 21.07 9.65
C ALA A 357 8.76 19.62 9.97
N LEU A 358 9.70 18.80 10.43
CA LEU A 358 9.42 17.43 10.88
C LEU A 358 8.46 17.42 12.07
N LEU A 359 8.74 18.26 13.08
CA LEU A 359 7.85 18.45 14.23
C LEU A 359 6.45 18.89 13.78
N ALA A 360 6.34 19.90 12.91
CA ALA A 360 5.05 20.39 12.42
C ALA A 360 4.26 19.30 11.70
N VAL A 361 4.91 18.50 10.85
CA VAL A 361 4.25 17.39 10.14
C VAL A 361 3.78 16.30 11.11
N LEU A 362 4.64 15.89 12.05
CA LEU A 362 4.31 14.80 12.98
C LEU A 362 3.26 15.22 14.04
N LEU A 363 3.25 16.50 14.44
CA LEU A 363 2.22 17.03 15.33
C LEU A 363 0.85 17.14 14.63
N TRP A 364 0.87 17.48 13.34
CA TRP A 364 -0.35 17.55 12.52
C TRP A 364 -0.88 16.18 12.16
N ASP A 365 -0.02 15.32 11.62
CA ASP A 365 -0.38 14.01 11.11
C ASP A 365 0.73 12.96 11.32
N PRO A 366 0.80 12.30 12.48
CA PRO A 366 1.77 11.23 12.73
C PRO A 366 1.58 10.02 11.80
N LEU A 367 0.36 9.79 11.23
CA LEU A 367 0.13 8.73 10.25
C LEU A 367 0.94 8.92 8.95
N SER A 368 1.48 10.11 8.70
CA SER A 368 2.33 10.38 7.54
C SER A 368 3.57 9.46 7.47
N VAL A 369 4.06 8.91 8.59
CA VAL A 369 5.16 7.92 8.61
C VAL A 369 4.80 6.59 7.92
N LEU A 370 3.51 6.30 7.75
CA LEU A 370 3.05 5.11 7.04
C LEU A 370 3.21 5.22 5.52
N VAL A 371 3.52 6.41 4.99
CA VAL A 371 3.64 6.68 3.56
C VAL A 371 5.12 6.76 3.17
N ALA A 372 5.54 5.99 2.15
CA ALA A 372 6.92 5.95 1.67
C ALA A 372 7.48 7.34 1.32
N GLY A 373 6.64 8.22 0.75
CA GLY A 373 7.01 9.58 0.41
C GLY A 373 7.46 10.44 1.60
N PHE A 374 7.01 10.16 2.83
CA PHE A 374 7.50 10.84 4.04
C PHE A 374 9.00 10.56 4.24
N TRP A 375 9.38 9.29 4.23
CA TRP A 375 10.77 8.86 4.45
C TRP A 375 11.71 9.38 3.38
N LEU A 376 11.35 9.21 2.10
CA LEU A 376 12.18 9.64 0.99
C LEU A 376 12.38 11.16 0.96
N SER A 377 11.35 11.94 1.33
CA SER A 377 11.44 13.40 1.33
C SER A 377 12.32 13.91 2.48
N PHE A 378 12.06 13.48 3.73
CA PHE A 378 12.85 13.96 4.87
C PHE A 378 14.28 13.42 4.84
N ALA A 379 14.47 12.14 4.52
CA ALA A 379 15.81 11.55 4.39
C ALA A 379 16.59 12.20 3.23
N GLY A 380 15.95 12.42 2.07
CA GLY A 380 16.61 13.08 0.94
C GLY A 380 17.13 14.47 1.28
N VAL A 381 16.29 15.31 1.89
CA VAL A 381 16.72 16.65 2.34
C VAL A 381 17.78 16.57 3.43
N ALA A 382 17.64 15.64 4.39
CA ALA A 382 18.63 15.46 5.45
C ALA A 382 20.01 15.08 4.89
N TRP A 383 20.07 14.14 3.94
CA TRP A 383 21.30 13.76 3.26
C TRP A 383 21.94 14.92 2.50
N LEU A 384 21.14 15.69 1.75
CA LEU A 384 21.65 16.86 1.02
C LEU A 384 22.19 17.93 1.96
N VAL A 385 21.46 18.24 3.04
CA VAL A 385 21.89 19.21 4.06
C VAL A 385 23.18 18.77 4.76
N TRP A 386 23.32 17.47 5.02
CA TRP A 386 24.49 16.91 5.70
C TRP A 386 25.73 16.89 4.82
N CYS A 387 25.58 16.54 3.53
CA CYS A 387 26.72 16.22 2.66
C CYS A 387 27.16 17.35 1.74
N LEU A 388 26.29 18.34 1.43
CA LEU A 388 26.62 19.40 0.49
C LEU A 388 27.24 20.58 1.22
N PRO A 389 28.44 21.03 0.79
CA PRO A 389 29.05 22.25 1.30
C PRO A 389 28.23 23.48 0.93
N SER A 390 28.17 24.48 1.82
CA SER A 390 27.43 25.73 1.61
C SER A 390 28.07 26.64 0.56
N ASP A 391 29.33 26.42 0.17
CA ASP A 391 30.18 27.33 -0.60
C ASP A 391 30.63 26.80 -1.98
N ASP A 392 30.05 25.69 -2.49
CA ASP A 392 30.48 25.16 -3.79
C ASP A 392 29.92 26.05 -4.92
N ARG A 393 30.79 26.93 -5.45
CA ARG A 393 30.45 27.85 -6.56
C ARG A 393 30.30 27.15 -7.92
N ALA A 394 30.70 25.88 -8.03
CA ALA A 394 30.62 25.11 -9.27
C ALA A 394 29.26 24.39 -9.37
N ILE A 395 28.32 24.97 -10.10
CA ILE A 395 26.95 24.47 -10.27
C ILE A 395 26.94 23.00 -10.72
N VAL A 396 27.76 22.65 -11.71
CA VAL A 396 27.81 21.27 -12.24
C VAL A 396 28.33 20.28 -11.20
N ARG A 397 29.39 20.65 -10.49
CA ARG A 397 29.95 19.80 -9.42
C ARG A 397 28.93 19.64 -8.29
N GLY A 398 28.27 20.72 -7.88
CA GLY A 398 27.22 20.69 -6.87
C GLY A 398 26.05 19.77 -7.27
N PHE A 399 25.60 19.86 -8.52
CA PHE A 399 24.54 18.98 -9.05
C PHE A 399 24.94 17.49 -9.07
N LEU A 400 26.14 17.16 -9.58
CA LEU A 400 26.66 15.80 -9.58
C LEU A 400 26.84 15.25 -8.17
N SER A 401 27.33 16.08 -7.24
CA SER A 401 27.45 15.70 -5.82
C SER A 401 26.08 15.46 -5.21
N ALA A 402 25.09 16.31 -5.44
CA ALA A 402 23.72 16.14 -4.96
C ALA A 402 23.10 14.84 -5.51
N GLN A 403 23.30 14.56 -6.81
CA GLN A 403 22.80 13.32 -7.43
C GLN A 403 23.44 12.07 -6.81
N THR A 404 24.75 12.10 -6.56
CA THR A 404 25.47 10.99 -5.90
C THR A 404 24.99 10.78 -4.47
N VAL A 405 24.87 11.86 -3.70
CA VAL A 405 24.37 11.84 -2.32
C VAL A 405 22.95 11.30 -2.26
N ALA A 406 22.06 11.78 -3.13
CA ALA A 406 20.67 11.31 -3.19
C ALA A 406 20.62 9.81 -3.56
N THR A 407 21.40 9.38 -4.56
CA THR A 407 21.44 7.98 -4.99
C THR A 407 21.92 7.07 -3.87
N VAL A 408 23.08 7.35 -3.28
CA VAL A 408 23.68 6.52 -2.21
C VAL A 408 22.84 6.58 -0.94
N GLY A 409 22.41 7.77 -0.53
CA GLY A 409 21.69 7.97 0.73
C GLY A 409 20.26 7.39 0.72
N LEU A 410 19.58 7.42 -0.44
CA LEU A 410 18.18 6.94 -0.54
C LEU A 410 18.06 5.50 -1.00
N LEU A 411 19.11 4.90 -1.58
CA LEU A 411 19.03 3.51 -2.08
C LEU A 411 18.56 2.51 -1.02
N PRO A 412 19.05 2.51 0.24
CA PRO A 412 18.58 1.58 1.26
C PRO A 412 17.06 1.70 1.52
N LEU A 413 16.56 2.93 1.61
CA LEU A 413 15.13 3.19 1.80
C LEU A 413 14.32 2.78 0.58
N THR A 414 14.80 3.08 -0.63
CA THR A 414 14.10 2.73 -1.88
C THR A 414 13.97 1.22 -2.03
N VAL A 415 15.05 0.48 -1.78
CA VAL A 415 15.04 -0.99 -1.82
C VAL A 415 14.09 -1.57 -0.76
N SER A 416 14.17 -1.11 0.47
CA SER A 416 13.31 -1.61 1.55
C SER A 416 11.83 -1.29 1.34
N LEU A 417 11.50 -0.12 0.79
CA LEU A 417 10.11 0.32 0.59
C LEU A 417 9.45 -0.26 -0.66
N PHE A 418 10.23 -0.51 -1.72
CA PHE A 418 9.68 -0.90 -3.03
C PHE A 418 10.19 -2.25 -3.54
N GLY A 419 11.16 -2.88 -2.88
CA GLY A 419 11.74 -4.16 -3.33
C GLY A 419 12.50 -4.07 -4.65
N GLN A 420 12.92 -2.86 -5.06
CA GLN A 420 13.55 -2.64 -6.37
C GLN A 420 14.52 -1.46 -6.36
N ALA A 421 15.51 -1.51 -7.25
CA ALA A 421 16.43 -0.42 -7.51
C ALA A 421 16.54 -0.16 -9.02
N SER A 422 16.47 1.12 -9.43
CA SER A 422 16.76 1.51 -10.81
C SER A 422 18.26 1.72 -10.96
N LEU A 423 18.92 0.90 -11.77
CA LEU A 423 20.36 1.02 -12.04
C LEU A 423 20.64 2.12 -13.07
N VAL A 424 19.69 2.42 -13.94
CA VAL A 424 19.80 3.47 -14.95
C VAL A 424 19.28 4.82 -14.45
N GLY A 425 18.60 4.82 -13.30
CA GLY A 425 18.00 6.01 -12.70
C GLY A 425 18.96 7.18 -12.49
N PRO A 426 20.19 6.99 -11.99
CA PRO A 426 21.15 8.07 -11.85
C PRO A 426 21.43 8.80 -13.17
N PHE A 427 21.55 8.06 -14.28
CA PHE A 427 21.79 8.62 -15.62
C PHE A 427 20.54 9.32 -16.19
N ALA A 428 19.38 8.69 -16.05
CA ALA A 428 18.12 9.30 -16.47
C ALA A 428 17.87 10.62 -15.73
N ASN A 429 18.15 10.68 -14.44
CA ASN A 429 17.98 11.87 -13.60
C ASN A 429 18.92 13.02 -13.97
N LEU A 430 20.13 12.74 -14.47
CA LEU A 430 21.04 13.78 -14.94
C LEU A 430 20.46 14.60 -16.09
N VAL A 431 19.61 14.00 -16.90
CA VAL A 431 18.93 14.66 -18.02
C VAL A 431 17.53 15.14 -17.60
N ALA A 432 16.74 14.26 -16.99
CA ALA A 432 15.34 14.56 -16.70
C ALA A 432 15.17 15.66 -15.64
N ILE A 433 15.97 15.68 -14.57
CA ILE A 433 15.82 16.69 -13.52
C ILE A 433 16.02 18.09 -14.08
N PRO A 434 17.14 18.47 -14.73
CA PRO A 434 17.30 19.82 -15.24
C PRO A 434 16.30 20.15 -16.37
N TRP A 435 16.06 19.21 -17.29
CA TRP A 435 15.22 19.49 -18.45
C TRP A 435 13.74 19.60 -18.08
N TRP A 436 13.21 18.62 -17.39
CA TRP A 436 11.79 18.66 -17.03
C TRP A 436 11.48 19.76 -16.01
N THR A 437 12.35 19.94 -15.03
CA THR A 437 12.08 20.91 -13.95
C THR A 437 12.24 22.36 -14.37
N PHE A 438 13.21 22.68 -15.23
CA PHE A 438 13.47 24.08 -15.61
C PHE A 438 12.89 24.46 -16.98
N VAL A 439 12.47 23.51 -17.80
CA VAL A 439 11.87 23.77 -19.12
C VAL A 439 10.41 23.31 -19.16
N VAL A 440 10.17 22.00 -19.00
CA VAL A 440 8.82 21.43 -19.20
C VAL A 440 7.83 21.93 -18.15
N VAL A 441 8.18 21.83 -16.86
CA VAL A 441 7.27 22.24 -15.76
C VAL A 441 6.95 23.75 -15.80
N PRO A 442 7.90 24.68 -15.96
CA PRO A 442 7.57 26.08 -16.10
C PRO A 442 6.64 26.38 -17.28
N LEU A 443 6.84 25.75 -18.43
CA LEU A 443 5.95 25.88 -19.59
C LEU A 443 4.55 25.32 -19.30
N CYS A 444 4.45 24.16 -18.63
CA CYS A 444 3.17 23.60 -18.19
C CYS A 444 2.43 24.56 -17.27
N LEU A 445 3.12 25.12 -16.28
CA LEU A 445 2.54 26.05 -15.31
C LEU A 445 2.17 27.40 -15.96
N LEU A 446 3.00 27.91 -16.85
CA LEU A 446 2.72 29.13 -17.64
C LEU A 446 1.46 28.94 -18.48
N GLY A 447 1.38 27.83 -19.24
CA GLY A 447 0.19 27.51 -20.03
C GLY A 447 -1.07 27.40 -19.15
N THR A 448 -0.95 26.77 -17.99
CA THR A 448 -2.07 26.63 -17.05
C THR A 448 -2.49 28.00 -16.46
N ALA A 449 -1.55 28.87 -16.14
CA ALA A 449 -1.83 30.20 -15.62
C ALA A 449 -2.48 31.10 -16.69
N LEU A 450 -1.95 31.11 -17.92
CA LEU A 450 -2.52 31.87 -19.04
C LEU A 450 -3.93 31.39 -19.39
N GLU A 451 -4.15 30.08 -19.45
CA GLU A 451 -5.46 29.47 -19.73
C GLU A 451 -6.49 29.76 -18.62
N ALA A 452 -6.03 29.90 -17.36
CA ALA A 452 -6.89 30.29 -16.24
C ALA A 452 -7.32 31.77 -16.31
N ILE A 453 -6.50 32.66 -16.90
CA ILE A 453 -6.80 34.08 -17.08
C ILE A 453 -7.73 34.25 -18.29
N TYR A 454 -7.37 33.69 -19.44
CA TYR A 454 -8.19 33.78 -20.62
C TYR A 454 -8.12 32.47 -21.45
N PRO A 455 -9.27 31.82 -21.72
CA PRO A 455 -9.30 30.55 -22.44
C PRO A 455 -8.64 30.62 -23.80
N GLY A 456 -7.77 29.68 -24.13
CA GLY A 456 -7.05 29.56 -25.38
C GLY A 456 -5.65 30.17 -25.37
N THR A 457 -5.33 31.06 -24.42
CA THR A 457 -4.01 31.75 -24.42
C THR A 457 -2.87 30.85 -23.91
N GLY A 458 -3.18 29.78 -23.18
CA GLY A 458 -2.19 28.85 -22.64
C GLY A 458 -1.76 27.74 -23.60
N VAL A 459 -2.47 27.55 -24.69
CA VAL A 459 -2.31 26.38 -25.59
C VAL A 459 -0.89 26.30 -26.17
N TRP A 460 -0.34 27.40 -26.64
CA TRP A 460 1.02 27.43 -27.22
C TRP A 460 2.09 26.97 -26.21
N ALA A 461 1.96 27.36 -24.94
CA ALA A 461 2.91 26.99 -23.91
C ALA A 461 2.82 25.50 -23.57
N TRP A 462 1.60 24.95 -23.55
CA TRP A 462 1.41 23.50 -23.40
C TRP A 462 1.93 22.70 -24.58
N GLN A 463 1.71 23.17 -25.82
CA GLN A 463 2.23 22.48 -27.01
C GLN A 463 3.76 22.49 -27.02
N LEU A 464 4.40 23.65 -26.69
CA LEU A 464 5.85 23.73 -26.54
C LEU A 464 6.36 22.81 -25.42
N ALA A 465 5.67 22.75 -24.27
CA ALA A 465 6.02 21.82 -23.20
C ALA A 465 5.93 20.35 -23.66
N GLY A 466 4.89 20.01 -24.44
CA GLY A 466 4.71 18.68 -25.04
C GLY A 466 5.87 18.32 -25.97
N TRP A 467 6.22 19.20 -26.86
CA TRP A 467 7.38 19.01 -27.75
C TRP A 467 8.70 18.83 -26.96
N CYS A 468 8.94 19.69 -25.97
CA CYS A 468 10.12 19.57 -25.10
C CYS A 468 10.14 18.25 -24.31
N PHE A 469 8.99 17.74 -23.89
CA PHE A 469 8.88 16.42 -23.22
C PHE A 469 9.20 15.29 -24.19
N GLU A 470 8.57 15.30 -25.37
CA GLU A 470 8.73 14.27 -26.41
C GLU A 470 10.15 14.16 -26.94
N LEU A 471 10.93 15.24 -26.89
CA LEU A 471 12.36 15.23 -27.25
C LEU A 471 13.18 14.25 -26.39
N THR A 472 12.82 14.07 -25.13
CA THR A 472 13.59 13.23 -24.19
C THR A 472 12.93 11.88 -23.89
N TRP A 473 11.62 11.78 -24.04
CA TRP A 473 10.87 10.60 -23.64
C TRP A 473 11.26 9.29 -24.35
N PRO A 474 11.49 9.25 -25.68
CA PRO A 474 11.94 8.03 -26.37
C PRO A 474 13.25 7.48 -25.83
N GLY A 475 14.19 8.36 -25.43
CA GLY A 475 15.43 7.95 -24.80
C GLY A 475 15.22 7.26 -23.45
N PHE A 476 14.28 7.75 -22.65
CA PHE A 476 13.92 7.10 -21.37
C PHE A 476 13.18 5.79 -21.59
N VAL A 477 12.33 5.70 -22.61
CA VAL A 477 11.68 4.43 -22.99
C VAL A 477 12.73 3.39 -23.37
N TRP A 478 13.67 3.75 -24.25
CA TRP A 478 14.76 2.87 -24.63
C TRP A 478 15.59 2.44 -23.42
N LEU A 479 15.98 3.36 -22.56
CA LEU A 479 16.77 3.08 -21.35
C LEU A 479 16.03 2.16 -20.37
N GLY A 480 14.71 2.38 -20.20
CA GLY A 480 13.85 1.59 -19.31
C GLY A 480 13.59 0.17 -19.79
N HIS A 481 13.72 -0.12 -21.09
CA HIS A 481 13.58 -1.47 -21.66
C HIS A 481 14.88 -2.28 -21.61
N THR A 482 16.00 -1.70 -21.18
CA THR A 482 17.24 -2.47 -21.03
C THR A 482 17.10 -3.52 -19.94
N ALA A 483 17.72 -4.68 -20.13
CA ALA A 483 17.67 -5.79 -19.16
C ALA A 483 18.22 -5.43 -17.77
N VAL A 484 19.06 -4.40 -17.71
CA VAL A 484 19.69 -3.91 -16.48
C VAL A 484 18.97 -2.73 -15.84
N ALA A 485 17.88 -2.22 -16.44
CA ALA A 485 17.24 -1.01 -15.98
C ALA A 485 16.71 -1.13 -14.54
N LEU A 486 16.14 -2.27 -14.21
CA LEU A 486 15.49 -2.50 -12.93
C LEU A 486 16.00 -3.77 -12.27
N TRP A 487 16.54 -3.62 -11.08
CA TRP A 487 16.99 -4.73 -10.25
C TRP A 487 15.97 -4.98 -9.14
N TRP A 488 15.40 -6.19 -9.14
CA TRP A 488 14.49 -6.66 -8.11
C TRP A 488 15.26 -7.30 -6.96
N VAL A 489 14.97 -6.83 -5.74
CA VAL A 489 15.63 -7.29 -4.52
C VAL A 489 14.59 -8.03 -3.68
N PRO A 490 14.91 -9.24 -3.16
CA PRO A 490 14.03 -9.96 -2.26
C PRO A 490 13.71 -9.18 -0.98
N GLU A 491 12.64 -9.55 -0.30
CA GLU A 491 12.26 -8.93 0.97
C GLU A 491 13.37 -9.13 2.00
N SER A 492 13.84 -8.05 2.61
CA SER A 492 14.88 -8.02 3.64
C SER A 492 14.28 -7.63 5.00
N ASP A 493 14.98 -7.92 6.06
CA ASP A 493 14.59 -7.56 7.43
C ASP A 493 14.99 -6.11 7.81
N GLY A 494 14.52 -5.66 8.98
CA GLY A 494 14.84 -4.33 9.49
C GLY A 494 16.31 -4.16 9.87
N VAL A 495 17.02 -5.23 10.23
CA VAL A 495 18.42 -5.18 10.59
C VAL A 495 19.27 -4.89 9.35
N ALA A 496 18.95 -5.53 8.23
CA ALA A 496 19.59 -5.27 6.94
C ALA A 496 19.40 -3.80 6.49
N LEU A 497 18.20 -3.23 6.69
CA LEU A 497 17.96 -1.81 6.42
C LEU A 497 18.83 -0.90 7.30
N ILE A 498 18.88 -1.17 8.61
CA ILE A 498 19.70 -0.37 9.54
C ILE A 498 21.17 -0.45 9.15
N ALA A 499 21.69 -1.65 8.88
CA ALA A 499 23.06 -1.85 8.44
C ALA A 499 23.37 -1.07 7.16
N ALA A 500 22.47 -1.13 6.16
CA ALA A 500 22.63 -0.41 4.90
C ALA A 500 22.57 1.12 5.08
N LEU A 501 21.73 1.64 5.98
CA LEU A 501 21.69 3.08 6.31
C LEU A 501 22.99 3.52 6.99
N LEU A 502 23.56 2.72 7.91
CA LEU A 502 24.86 2.98 8.52
C LEU A 502 25.97 2.93 7.46
N GLY A 503 25.92 1.99 6.53
CA GLY A 503 26.84 1.91 5.39
C GLY A 503 26.73 3.15 4.49
N ALA A 504 25.52 3.61 4.17
CA ALA A 504 25.30 4.83 3.40
C ALA A 504 25.85 6.06 4.11
N PHE A 505 25.58 6.17 5.43
CA PHE A 505 26.13 7.25 6.26
C PHE A 505 27.66 7.27 6.20
N TRP A 506 28.31 6.13 6.41
CA TRP A 506 29.77 6.04 6.38
C TRP A 506 30.36 6.33 4.99
N LEU A 507 29.75 5.82 3.92
CA LEU A 507 30.18 6.11 2.55
C LEU A 507 30.13 7.60 2.20
N LEU A 508 29.15 8.33 2.74
CA LEU A 508 28.93 9.74 2.49
C LEU A 508 29.74 10.68 3.42
N LEU A 509 30.47 10.16 4.41
CA LEU A 509 31.42 10.94 5.20
C LEU A 509 32.55 11.53 4.30
N PRO A 510 33.32 12.53 4.76
CA PRO A 510 34.43 13.12 3.99
C PRO A 510 35.38 12.06 3.40
N ARG A 511 35.98 12.36 2.25
CA ARG A 511 36.79 11.40 1.48
C ARG A 511 37.95 10.77 2.26
N ALA A 512 38.50 11.47 3.23
CA ALA A 512 39.60 11.00 4.08
C ALA A 512 39.18 10.01 5.18
N THR A 513 37.88 9.73 5.35
CA THR A 513 37.39 8.75 6.34
C THR A 513 37.85 7.35 5.96
N PRO A 514 38.57 6.62 6.86
CA PRO A 514 39.01 5.26 6.56
C PRO A 514 37.86 4.27 6.54
N GLY A 515 38.07 3.11 5.93
CA GLY A 515 37.13 1.99 5.96
C GLY A 515 35.90 2.12 5.06
N LYS A 516 35.85 3.05 4.10
CA LYS A 516 34.71 3.22 3.19
C LYS A 516 34.43 1.98 2.33
N SER A 517 35.44 1.26 1.90
CA SER A 517 35.26 -0.01 1.19
C SER A 517 34.59 -1.08 2.06
N LEU A 518 34.91 -1.10 3.37
CA LEU A 518 34.25 -1.97 4.34
C LEU A 518 32.80 -1.54 4.62
N ALA A 519 32.53 -0.24 4.62
CA ALA A 519 31.17 0.27 4.79
C ALA A 519 30.23 -0.18 3.67
N ALA A 520 30.74 -0.39 2.45
CA ALA A 520 29.95 -0.96 1.36
C ALA A 520 29.46 -2.38 1.64
N LEU A 521 30.19 -3.16 2.45
CA LEU A 521 29.78 -4.53 2.84
C LEU A 521 28.51 -4.52 3.70
N LEU A 522 28.22 -3.42 4.41
CA LEU A 522 26.99 -3.28 5.19
C LEU A 522 25.72 -3.26 4.31
N TRP A 523 25.86 -3.11 3.01
CA TRP A 523 24.77 -3.21 2.05
C TRP A 523 24.44 -4.63 1.63
N LEU A 524 25.36 -5.58 1.81
CA LEU A 524 25.19 -6.96 1.38
C LEU A 524 23.92 -7.61 1.94
N PRO A 525 23.59 -7.51 3.24
CA PRO A 525 22.37 -8.12 3.77
C PRO A 525 21.08 -7.55 3.15
N LEU A 526 21.09 -6.26 2.75
CA LEU A 526 19.95 -5.63 2.08
C LEU A 526 19.84 -6.03 0.61
N LEU A 527 20.95 -6.09 -0.12
CA LEU A 527 20.97 -6.34 -1.57
C LEU A 527 20.94 -7.81 -1.93
N TRP A 528 21.48 -8.67 -1.04
CA TRP A 528 21.45 -10.12 -1.13
C TRP A 528 20.96 -10.72 0.20
N PRO A 529 19.67 -10.50 0.55
CA PRO A 529 19.14 -11.07 1.77
C PRO A 529 19.19 -12.59 1.73
N ASP A 530 19.38 -13.17 2.91
CA ASP A 530 19.32 -14.63 3.05
C ASP A 530 17.94 -15.15 2.62
N ARG A 531 17.95 -16.27 1.92
CA ARG A 531 16.73 -16.90 1.42
C ARG A 531 16.51 -18.19 2.19
N GLU A 532 15.44 -18.26 2.93
CA GLU A 532 15.01 -19.52 3.52
C GLU A 532 14.54 -20.45 2.40
N LEU A 533 15.44 -21.24 1.82
CA LEU A 533 15.14 -22.26 0.83
C LEU A 533 15.05 -23.63 1.50
N PRO A 534 14.22 -24.55 0.99
CA PRO A 534 14.18 -25.94 1.45
C PRO A 534 15.54 -26.61 1.27
N ALA A 535 15.89 -27.53 2.18
CA ALA A 535 17.02 -28.40 2.00
C ALA A 535 16.77 -29.43 0.87
N ALA A 536 17.80 -30.15 0.44
CA ALA A 536 17.62 -31.23 -0.52
C ALA A 536 16.68 -32.29 0.08
N GLY A 537 15.73 -32.77 -0.70
CA GLY A 537 14.68 -33.70 -0.26
C GLY A 537 13.49 -33.06 0.48
N GLU A 538 13.52 -31.74 0.69
CA GLU A 538 12.43 -30.99 1.30
C GLU A 538 11.72 -30.09 0.29
N ALA A 539 10.49 -29.74 0.55
CA ALA A 539 9.70 -28.81 -0.26
C ALA A 539 9.02 -27.76 0.59
N GLU A 540 8.80 -26.59 -0.01
CA GLU A 540 7.96 -25.53 0.53
C GLU A 540 6.72 -25.36 -0.35
N VAL A 541 5.56 -25.32 0.25
CA VAL A 541 4.29 -25.02 -0.38
C VAL A 541 3.77 -23.71 0.16
N GLN A 542 3.63 -22.70 -0.69
CA GLN A 542 3.11 -21.38 -0.30
C GLN A 542 1.84 -21.05 -1.05
N VAL A 543 0.72 -20.99 -0.34
CA VAL A 543 -0.57 -20.53 -0.87
C VAL A 543 -0.61 -19.02 -0.78
N LEU A 544 -0.72 -18.34 -1.92
CA LEU A 544 -0.81 -16.89 -1.97
C LEU A 544 -2.24 -16.42 -1.71
N ASP A 545 -2.39 -15.30 -1.00
CA ASP A 545 -3.68 -14.63 -0.82
C ASP A 545 -4.00 -13.84 -2.09
N VAL A 546 -4.67 -14.47 -3.05
CA VAL A 546 -5.11 -13.87 -4.32
C VAL A 546 -6.56 -13.37 -4.28
N GLY A 547 -7.20 -13.46 -3.12
CA GLY A 547 -8.65 -13.29 -2.99
C GLY A 547 -9.38 -14.56 -3.42
N GLN A 548 -10.47 -14.43 -4.19
CA GLN A 548 -11.19 -15.62 -4.71
C GLN A 548 -10.46 -16.16 -5.93
N GLY A 549 -9.86 -17.34 -5.80
CA GLY A 549 -9.03 -18.02 -6.79
C GLY A 549 -7.88 -18.77 -6.16
N LEU A 550 -6.97 -19.29 -6.95
CA LEU A 550 -5.85 -20.09 -6.49
C LEU A 550 -4.52 -19.66 -7.11
N ALA A 551 -3.48 -19.58 -6.31
CA ALA A 551 -2.09 -19.54 -6.74
C ALA A 551 -1.21 -20.14 -5.65
N VAL A 552 -0.50 -21.22 -5.98
CA VAL A 552 0.37 -21.93 -5.04
C VAL A 552 1.78 -22.02 -5.61
N LEU A 553 2.74 -21.49 -4.90
CA LEU A 553 4.16 -21.65 -5.21
C LEU A 553 4.69 -22.88 -4.48
N VAL A 554 5.28 -23.80 -5.21
CA VAL A 554 6.03 -24.94 -4.66
C VAL A 554 7.50 -24.75 -4.97
N ARG A 555 8.35 -24.73 -3.94
CA ARG A 555 9.80 -24.60 -4.08
C ARG A 555 10.50 -25.84 -3.54
N THR A 556 11.53 -26.24 -4.22
CA THR A 556 12.58 -27.16 -3.74
C THR A 556 13.88 -26.38 -3.59
N GLN A 557 14.98 -27.04 -3.34
CA GLN A 557 16.26 -26.34 -3.12
C GLN A 557 16.65 -25.41 -4.30
N ARG A 558 16.41 -25.85 -5.55
CA ARG A 558 16.85 -25.12 -6.77
C ARG A 558 15.73 -24.84 -7.77
N HIS A 559 14.56 -25.45 -7.60
CA HIS A 559 13.47 -25.37 -8.55
C HIS A 559 12.23 -24.68 -7.94
N ALA A 560 11.44 -24.05 -8.80
CA ALA A 560 10.22 -23.38 -8.45
C ALA A 560 9.10 -23.74 -9.44
N LEU A 561 7.98 -24.22 -8.91
CA LEU A 561 6.74 -24.51 -9.63
C LEU A 561 5.65 -23.60 -9.14
N LEU A 562 4.91 -22.98 -10.06
CA LEU A 562 3.69 -22.25 -9.74
C LEU A 562 2.49 -23.07 -10.21
N PHE A 563 1.62 -23.43 -9.26
CA PHE A 563 0.35 -24.10 -9.53
C PHE A 563 -0.76 -23.06 -9.46
N ASP A 564 -1.38 -22.78 -10.61
CA ASP A 564 -2.33 -21.70 -10.87
C ASP A 564 -1.72 -20.29 -10.67
N THR A 565 -2.42 -19.28 -11.17
CA THR A 565 -1.91 -17.89 -11.25
C THR A 565 -2.86 -16.86 -10.67
N GLY A 566 -3.96 -17.32 -10.09
CA GLY A 566 -4.98 -16.48 -9.49
C GLY A 566 -5.90 -15.78 -10.51
N PRO A 567 -6.86 -15.01 -9.99
CA PRO A 567 -7.88 -14.37 -10.80
C PRO A 567 -7.35 -13.21 -11.64
N ALA A 568 -7.91 -13.07 -12.86
CA ALA A 568 -7.88 -11.81 -13.57
C ALA A 568 -9.28 -11.45 -14.07
N VAL A 569 -9.60 -10.18 -13.96
CA VAL A 569 -10.80 -9.58 -14.53
C VAL A 569 -10.36 -8.72 -15.70
N ARG A 570 -10.93 -8.94 -16.85
CA ARG A 570 -10.62 -8.15 -18.04
C ARG A 570 -10.73 -6.66 -17.71
N ASP A 571 -9.67 -5.92 -18.01
CA ASP A 571 -9.56 -4.46 -17.78
C ASP A 571 -9.77 -4.07 -16.29
N GLY A 572 -9.33 -4.93 -15.37
CA GLY A 572 -9.51 -4.73 -13.94
C GLY A 572 -8.37 -5.22 -13.08
N PHE A 573 -8.68 -6.06 -12.09
CA PHE A 573 -7.69 -6.69 -11.22
C PHE A 573 -7.07 -7.90 -11.89
N ASP A 574 -5.75 -7.96 -11.93
CA ASP A 574 -4.96 -9.12 -12.36
C ASP A 574 -4.08 -9.57 -11.19
N ALA A 575 -4.34 -10.77 -10.67
CA ALA A 575 -3.58 -11.32 -9.57
C ALA A 575 -2.15 -11.69 -9.98
N GLY A 576 -1.94 -12.10 -11.23
CA GLY A 576 -0.61 -12.39 -11.77
C GLY A 576 0.31 -11.18 -11.65
N GLU A 577 -0.17 -10.02 -12.08
CA GLU A 577 0.59 -8.76 -12.04
C GLU A 577 0.70 -8.19 -10.61
N ARG A 578 -0.41 -8.16 -9.86
CA ARG A 578 -0.49 -7.40 -8.61
C ARG A 578 -0.18 -8.20 -7.35
N VAL A 579 -0.19 -9.53 -7.44
CA VAL A 579 0.04 -10.43 -6.29
C VAL A 579 1.15 -11.41 -6.58
N VAL A 580 1.02 -12.22 -7.64
CA VAL A 580 1.93 -13.34 -7.88
C VAL A 580 3.34 -12.85 -8.22
N LEU A 581 3.49 -11.96 -9.20
CA LEU A 581 4.80 -11.42 -9.56
C LEU A 581 5.50 -10.69 -8.42
N PRO A 582 4.85 -9.77 -7.68
CA PRO A 582 5.45 -9.17 -6.49
C PRO A 582 5.87 -10.19 -5.44
N ALA A 583 5.04 -11.22 -5.19
CA ALA A 583 5.36 -12.26 -4.22
C ALA A 583 6.57 -13.10 -4.66
N LEU A 584 6.60 -13.54 -5.91
CA LEU A 584 7.75 -14.28 -6.48
C LEU A 584 9.05 -13.49 -6.37
N ARG A 585 9.02 -12.20 -6.71
CA ARG A 585 10.18 -11.30 -6.61
C ARG A 585 10.63 -11.11 -5.17
N ALA A 586 9.69 -10.88 -4.26
CA ALA A 586 9.97 -10.75 -2.82
C ALA A 586 10.57 -12.01 -2.21
N LEU A 587 10.18 -13.18 -2.71
CA LEU A 587 10.74 -14.49 -2.34
C LEU A 587 12.04 -14.82 -3.07
N GLY A 588 12.50 -13.94 -3.95
CA GLY A 588 13.74 -14.12 -4.71
C GLY A 588 13.65 -15.12 -5.85
N VAL A 589 12.45 -15.46 -6.31
CA VAL A 589 12.22 -16.31 -7.49
C VAL A 589 12.46 -15.47 -8.74
N ARG A 590 13.49 -15.82 -9.49
CA ARG A 590 13.91 -15.11 -10.72
C ARG A 590 13.45 -15.80 -12.00
N ARG A 591 13.11 -17.08 -11.92
CA ARG A 591 12.56 -17.90 -13.00
C ARG A 591 11.62 -18.94 -12.42
N LEU A 592 10.69 -19.43 -13.23
CA LEU A 592 9.87 -20.58 -12.90
C LEU A 592 10.29 -21.77 -13.80
N ASP A 593 10.54 -22.91 -13.18
CA ASP A 593 10.84 -24.15 -13.92
C ASP A 593 9.57 -24.75 -14.51
N ALA A 594 8.42 -24.55 -13.83
CA ALA A 594 7.11 -24.91 -14.36
C ALA A 594 5.99 -23.99 -13.88
N ILE A 595 5.01 -23.77 -14.75
CA ILE A 595 3.65 -23.34 -14.37
C ILE A 595 2.71 -24.48 -14.70
N VAL A 596 1.90 -24.90 -13.72
CA VAL A 596 0.82 -25.88 -13.91
C VAL A 596 -0.50 -25.13 -13.72
N LEU A 597 -1.31 -25.05 -14.77
CA LEU A 597 -2.66 -24.51 -14.69
C LEU A 597 -3.63 -25.67 -14.48
N SER A 598 -4.33 -25.66 -13.34
CA SER A 598 -5.26 -26.73 -13.00
C SER A 598 -6.35 -26.86 -14.07
N HIS A 599 -6.94 -25.73 -14.48
CA HIS A 599 -7.91 -25.61 -15.55
C HIS A 599 -7.93 -24.17 -16.12
N ALA A 600 -8.83 -23.86 -17.07
CA ALA A 600 -8.80 -22.61 -17.81
C ALA A 600 -9.69 -21.49 -17.22
N ASP A 601 -10.33 -21.70 -16.08
CA ASP A 601 -11.19 -20.67 -15.51
C ASP A 601 -10.39 -19.46 -15.00
N ALA A 602 -11.02 -18.29 -15.04
CA ALA A 602 -10.34 -17.04 -14.83
C ALA A 602 -9.76 -16.85 -13.42
N ASP A 603 -10.28 -17.54 -12.43
CA ASP A 603 -9.79 -17.52 -11.04
C ASP A 603 -8.57 -18.42 -10.80
N HIS A 604 -8.16 -19.21 -11.80
CA HIS A 604 -6.97 -20.07 -11.81
C HIS A 604 -5.95 -19.65 -12.87
N ALA A 605 -6.39 -19.50 -14.11
CA ALA A 605 -5.52 -19.18 -15.24
C ALA A 605 -5.48 -17.67 -15.56
N GLY A 606 -6.23 -16.83 -14.84
CA GLY A 606 -6.38 -15.42 -15.18
C GLY A 606 -5.06 -14.65 -15.22
N GLY A 607 -4.21 -14.82 -14.20
CA GLY A 607 -2.90 -14.15 -14.11
C GLY A 607 -1.80 -14.75 -14.99
N TYR A 608 -2.08 -15.80 -15.78
CA TYR A 608 -1.07 -16.53 -16.54
C TYR A 608 -0.27 -15.66 -17.51
N ALA A 609 -0.95 -14.82 -18.29
CA ALA A 609 -0.31 -13.93 -19.25
C ALA A 609 0.67 -12.96 -18.57
N ALA A 610 0.27 -12.35 -17.45
CA ALA A 610 1.11 -11.43 -16.69
C ALA A 610 2.35 -12.13 -16.13
N VAL A 611 2.19 -13.32 -15.52
CA VAL A 611 3.32 -14.09 -14.96
C VAL A 611 4.30 -14.51 -16.05
N ARG A 612 3.81 -15.01 -17.19
CA ARG A 612 4.64 -15.43 -18.33
C ARG A 612 5.43 -14.28 -18.95
N THR A 613 4.87 -13.09 -18.96
CA THR A 613 5.55 -11.88 -19.44
C THR A 613 6.55 -11.34 -18.41
N GLY A 614 6.23 -11.47 -17.12
CA GLY A 614 7.00 -10.84 -16.03
C GLY A 614 8.21 -11.64 -15.55
N LEU A 615 8.28 -12.96 -15.84
CA LEU A 615 9.38 -13.85 -15.46
C LEU A 615 9.64 -14.91 -16.54
N PRO A 616 10.91 -15.35 -16.71
CA PRO A 616 11.23 -16.51 -17.53
C PRO A 616 10.56 -17.78 -17.00
N VAL A 617 9.86 -18.51 -17.86
CA VAL A 617 9.16 -19.75 -17.55
C VAL A 617 9.66 -20.86 -18.50
N ALA A 618 10.21 -21.94 -17.92
CA ALA A 618 10.79 -23.01 -18.74
C ALA A 618 9.71 -23.93 -19.32
N ARG A 619 8.66 -24.27 -18.56
CA ARG A 619 7.59 -25.19 -18.97
C ARG A 619 6.23 -24.73 -18.46
N THR A 620 5.22 -24.95 -19.28
CA THR A 620 3.84 -24.69 -18.89
C THR A 620 2.97 -25.92 -19.16
N ALA A 621 2.07 -26.26 -18.25
CA ALA A 621 1.21 -27.43 -18.38
C ALA A 621 -0.25 -27.09 -18.02
N ALA A 622 -1.21 -27.74 -18.72
CA ALA A 622 -2.64 -27.63 -18.46
C ALA A 622 -3.32 -28.95 -18.85
N PRO A 623 -4.59 -29.15 -18.49
CA PRO A 623 -5.33 -30.34 -18.91
C PRO A 623 -5.41 -30.49 -20.44
N PRO A 624 -5.49 -31.72 -20.96
CA PRO A 624 -5.81 -31.96 -22.37
C PRO A 624 -7.13 -31.26 -22.74
N GLY A 625 -7.17 -30.60 -23.90
CA GLY A 625 -8.36 -29.89 -24.39
C GLY A 625 -8.63 -28.53 -23.72
N ALA A 626 -7.87 -28.13 -22.70
CA ALA A 626 -7.99 -26.77 -22.15
C ALA A 626 -7.61 -25.71 -23.21
N PRO A 627 -8.41 -24.62 -23.37
CA PRO A 627 -8.14 -23.55 -24.32
C PRO A 627 -7.03 -22.62 -23.82
N LEU A 628 -5.84 -23.19 -23.58
CA LEU A 628 -4.67 -22.51 -23.04
C LEU A 628 -3.46 -22.83 -23.89
N ASP A 629 -2.66 -21.78 -24.20
CA ASP A 629 -1.37 -21.92 -24.89
C ASP A 629 -0.31 -22.38 -23.88
N VAL A 630 -0.03 -23.69 -23.88
CA VAL A 630 0.92 -24.32 -22.95
C VAL A 630 1.81 -25.32 -23.68
N THR A 631 3.02 -25.51 -23.17
CA THR A 631 4.04 -26.38 -23.79
C THR A 631 3.80 -27.88 -23.55
N ALA A 632 2.99 -28.24 -22.54
CA ALA A 632 2.73 -29.63 -22.16
C ALA A 632 1.28 -29.83 -21.70
N ARG A 633 0.85 -31.09 -21.62
CA ARG A 633 -0.45 -31.48 -21.08
C ARG A 633 -0.25 -32.36 -19.85
N CYS A 634 -0.94 -32.02 -18.73
CA CYS A 634 -0.90 -32.86 -17.53
C CYS A 634 -1.73 -34.15 -17.79
N ARG A 635 -1.20 -35.30 -17.41
CA ARG A 635 -1.91 -36.58 -17.50
C ARG A 635 -1.56 -37.44 -16.29
N ALA A 636 -2.55 -38.12 -15.76
CA ALA A 636 -2.37 -39.05 -14.65
C ALA A 636 -1.26 -40.09 -14.95
N GLY A 637 -0.37 -40.27 -14.00
CA GLY A 637 0.79 -41.16 -14.10
C GLY A 637 2.08 -40.49 -14.57
N GLN A 638 2.02 -39.28 -15.12
CA GLN A 638 3.26 -38.48 -15.37
C GLN A 638 3.88 -38.10 -14.03
N GLN A 639 5.19 -38.30 -13.92
CA GLN A 639 5.98 -37.97 -12.71
C GLN A 639 7.35 -37.45 -13.10
N TRP A 640 7.95 -36.66 -12.20
CA TRP A 640 9.32 -36.18 -12.27
C TRP A 640 9.84 -35.94 -10.86
N GLU A 641 11.12 -35.74 -10.75
CA GLU A 641 11.79 -35.48 -9.48
C GLU A 641 12.68 -34.24 -9.59
N TRP A 642 12.65 -33.37 -8.59
CA TRP A 642 13.53 -32.24 -8.43
C TRP A 642 14.10 -32.21 -7.00
N ASP A 643 15.41 -32.16 -6.90
CA ASP A 643 16.14 -32.05 -5.63
C ASP A 643 15.71 -33.12 -4.58
N GLY A 644 15.35 -34.34 -5.01
CA GLY A 644 14.86 -35.41 -4.14
C GLY A 644 13.36 -35.33 -3.76
N VAL A 645 12.63 -34.38 -4.36
CA VAL A 645 11.18 -34.23 -4.20
C VAL A 645 10.47 -34.76 -5.43
N ARG A 646 9.50 -35.66 -5.24
CA ARG A 646 8.73 -36.29 -6.31
C ARG A 646 7.44 -35.53 -6.57
N PHE A 647 7.17 -35.27 -7.85
CA PHE A 647 5.95 -34.66 -8.35
C PHE A 647 5.22 -35.66 -9.22
N ARG A 648 3.92 -35.84 -9.04
CA ARG A 648 3.12 -36.79 -9.82
C ARG A 648 1.72 -36.24 -10.09
N PHE A 649 1.25 -36.31 -11.36
CA PHE A 649 -0.13 -36.04 -11.71
C PHE A 649 -1.00 -37.26 -11.44
N LEU A 650 -2.11 -37.05 -10.73
CA LEU A 650 -3.11 -38.08 -10.44
C LEU A 650 -4.32 -37.97 -11.35
N HIS A 651 -4.57 -36.79 -11.95
CA HIS A 651 -5.69 -36.50 -12.84
C HIS A 651 -5.28 -35.39 -13.82
N PRO A 652 -5.86 -35.30 -15.05
CA PRO A 652 -6.86 -36.18 -15.67
C PRO A 652 -6.27 -37.49 -16.22
N GLY A 653 -7.08 -38.54 -16.24
CA GLY A 653 -6.70 -39.82 -16.86
C GLY A 653 -6.68 -39.73 -18.39
N VAL A 654 -6.10 -40.75 -19.04
CA VAL A 654 -6.06 -40.82 -20.51
C VAL A 654 -7.50 -40.86 -21.03
N GLY A 655 -7.78 -40.03 -22.07
CA GLY A 655 -9.10 -39.93 -22.69
C GLY A 655 -10.16 -39.18 -21.88
N PHE A 656 -9.79 -38.57 -20.74
CA PHE A 656 -10.75 -37.74 -20.00
C PHE A 656 -11.02 -36.44 -20.77
N PRO A 657 -12.31 -36.13 -21.08
CA PRO A 657 -12.64 -34.93 -21.84
C PRO A 657 -12.41 -33.67 -21.02
N TYR A 658 -12.25 -32.51 -21.70
CA TYR A 658 -12.17 -31.25 -21.01
C TYR A 658 -13.53 -30.78 -20.50
N LEU A 659 -13.73 -30.79 -19.19
CA LEU A 659 -14.97 -30.45 -18.47
C LEU A 659 -14.69 -29.34 -17.42
N ARG A 660 -13.88 -28.32 -17.77
CA ARG A 660 -13.53 -27.20 -16.89
C ARG A 660 -12.98 -27.71 -15.55
N ASN A 661 -13.60 -27.32 -14.43
CA ASN A 661 -13.22 -27.71 -13.06
C ASN A 661 -12.92 -29.20 -12.91
N GLN A 662 -13.82 -30.07 -13.49
CA GLN A 662 -13.66 -31.52 -13.40
C GLN A 662 -12.42 -32.06 -14.13
N SER A 663 -11.80 -31.26 -14.99
CA SER A 663 -10.57 -31.65 -15.72
C SER A 663 -9.30 -31.17 -15.02
N SER A 664 -9.41 -30.58 -13.84
CA SER A 664 -8.27 -30.00 -13.13
C SER A 664 -7.09 -30.97 -13.03
N CYS A 665 -5.88 -30.49 -13.31
CA CYS A 665 -4.65 -31.22 -13.02
C CYS A 665 -4.55 -31.44 -11.51
N VAL A 666 -4.61 -32.66 -11.04
CA VAL A 666 -4.38 -33.01 -9.65
C VAL A 666 -2.90 -33.35 -9.48
N LEU A 667 -2.18 -32.55 -8.73
CA LEU A 667 -0.74 -32.69 -8.49
C LEU A 667 -0.46 -33.17 -7.06
N ARG A 668 0.29 -34.25 -6.93
CA ARG A 668 0.88 -34.68 -5.67
C ARG A 668 2.36 -34.30 -5.63
N VAL A 669 2.78 -33.73 -4.50
CA VAL A 669 4.17 -33.38 -4.17
C VAL A 669 4.58 -34.20 -2.98
N GLU A 670 5.65 -34.95 -3.08
CA GLU A 670 6.08 -35.94 -2.09
C GLU A 670 7.56 -35.76 -1.75
N THR A 671 7.83 -35.56 -0.47
CA THR A 671 9.17 -35.63 0.13
C THR A 671 9.33 -36.98 0.83
N ALA A 672 10.50 -37.23 1.40
CA ALA A 672 10.73 -38.45 2.18
C ALA A 672 9.87 -38.50 3.47
N SER A 673 9.47 -37.35 4.00
CA SER A 673 8.84 -37.23 5.32
C SER A 673 7.39 -36.75 5.29
N ALA A 674 6.95 -36.09 4.22
CA ALA A 674 5.63 -35.49 4.13
C ALA A 674 5.17 -35.37 2.67
N SER A 675 3.85 -35.16 2.48
CA SER A 675 3.28 -34.99 1.15
C SER A 675 2.20 -33.92 1.10
N ALA A 676 2.04 -33.30 -0.07
CA ALA A 676 1.00 -32.33 -0.33
C ALA A 676 0.18 -32.74 -1.57
N LEU A 677 -1.12 -32.46 -1.53
CA LEU A 677 -2.06 -32.68 -2.62
C LEU A 677 -2.66 -31.34 -3.08
N LEU A 678 -2.51 -31.03 -4.36
CA LEU A 678 -3.04 -29.84 -5.02
C LEU A 678 -4.09 -30.29 -6.05
N PRO A 679 -5.38 -30.35 -5.66
CA PRO A 679 -6.43 -30.93 -6.50
C PRO A 679 -7.03 -29.96 -7.51
N GLY A 680 -6.77 -28.66 -7.43
CA GLY A 680 -7.52 -27.64 -8.17
C GLY A 680 -8.99 -27.65 -7.77
N ASP A 681 -9.87 -27.49 -8.76
CA ASP A 681 -11.32 -27.37 -8.54
C ASP A 681 -12.11 -28.64 -8.85
N ILE A 682 -11.51 -29.82 -8.61
CA ILE A 682 -12.25 -31.09 -8.77
C ILE A 682 -13.47 -31.09 -7.85
N GLY A 683 -14.56 -31.68 -8.35
CA GLY A 683 -15.76 -31.94 -7.57
C GLY A 683 -15.94 -33.41 -7.26
N GLU A 684 -17.08 -33.75 -6.66
CA GLU A 684 -17.43 -35.09 -6.19
C GLU A 684 -17.21 -36.20 -7.21
N ILE A 685 -17.51 -35.95 -8.50
CA ILE A 685 -17.38 -36.96 -9.57
C ILE A 685 -15.92 -37.43 -9.71
N VAL A 686 -14.99 -36.48 -9.70
CA VAL A 686 -13.56 -36.77 -9.84
C VAL A 686 -13.02 -37.34 -8.53
N GLU A 687 -13.44 -36.84 -7.37
CA GLU A 687 -13.08 -37.38 -6.07
C GLU A 687 -13.44 -38.88 -5.97
N ARG A 688 -14.68 -39.25 -6.35
CA ARG A 688 -15.12 -40.66 -6.38
C ARG A 688 -14.32 -41.50 -7.38
N ARG A 689 -13.92 -40.93 -8.52
CA ARG A 689 -13.07 -41.62 -9.49
C ARG A 689 -11.69 -41.91 -8.95
N LEU A 690 -11.09 -40.90 -8.30
CA LEU A 690 -9.77 -41.05 -7.64
C LEU A 690 -9.81 -42.08 -6.52
N LEU A 691 -10.86 -42.09 -5.72
CA LEU A 691 -11.06 -43.10 -4.66
C LEU A 691 -11.12 -44.53 -5.21
N ARG A 692 -11.82 -44.78 -6.33
CA ARG A 692 -11.90 -46.11 -6.91
C ARG A 692 -10.60 -46.59 -7.52
N GLY A 693 -9.84 -45.70 -8.13
CA GLY A 693 -8.68 -46.09 -8.93
C GLY A 693 -7.32 -45.84 -8.27
N ARG A 694 -7.25 -44.93 -7.31
CA ARG A 694 -5.99 -44.41 -6.74
C ARG A 694 -6.08 -44.01 -5.28
N ALA A 695 -6.90 -44.65 -4.47
CA ALA A 695 -7.11 -44.27 -3.07
C ALA A 695 -5.80 -44.15 -2.26
N ALA A 696 -4.86 -45.06 -2.46
CA ALA A 696 -3.55 -45.02 -1.79
C ALA A 696 -2.70 -43.79 -2.19
N ASP A 697 -2.89 -43.28 -3.41
CA ASP A 697 -2.17 -42.12 -3.93
C ASP A 697 -2.69 -40.79 -3.37
N LEU A 698 -3.89 -40.78 -2.76
CA LEU A 698 -4.53 -39.59 -2.21
C LEU A 698 -3.95 -39.18 -0.84
N ARG A 699 -3.30 -40.11 -0.12
CA ARG A 699 -2.76 -39.81 1.21
C ARG A 699 -1.79 -38.66 1.15
N ALA A 700 -2.08 -37.59 1.92
CA ALA A 700 -1.29 -36.37 1.95
C ALA A 700 -1.43 -35.68 3.31
N ASP A 701 -0.31 -35.23 3.86
CA ASP A 701 -0.28 -34.49 5.13
C ASP A 701 -0.88 -33.08 4.99
N LEU A 702 -0.70 -32.47 3.82
CA LEU A 702 -1.21 -31.17 3.43
C LEU A 702 -2.14 -31.29 2.23
N VAL A 703 -3.33 -30.73 2.29
CA VAL A 703 -4.24 -30.66 1.14
C VAL A 703 -4.68 -29.20 0.91
N ILE A 704 -4.59 -28.74 -0.34
CA ILE A 704 -5.31 -27.54 -0.75
C ILE A 704 -6.76 -27.96 -0.95
N VAL A 705 -7.67 -27.33 -0.24
CA VAL A 705 -9.09 -27.71 -0.28
C VAL A 705 -9.67 -27.51 -1.67
N PRO A 706 -10.24 -28.54 -2.30
CA PRO A 706 -10.78 -28.44 -3.64
C PRO A 706 -11.82 -27.33 -3.78
N HIS A 707 -11.82 -26.64 -4.93
CA HIS A 707 -12.82 -25.67 -5.33
C HIS A 707 -13.13 -24.63 -4.26
N HIS A 708 -12.06 -24.11 -3.62
CA HIS A 708 -12.12 -23.09 -2.57
C HIS A 708 -13.05 -23.41 -1.38
N GLY A 709 -13.35 -24.67 -1.17
CA GLY A 709 -14.32 -25.11 -0.15
C GLY A 709 -15.78 -24.99 -0.60
N SER A 710 -16.06 -25.19 -1.88
CA SER A 710 -17.41 -25.35 -2.42
C SER A 710 -18.09 -26.62 -1.91
N ALA A 711 -19.42 -26.62 -1.87
CA ALA A 711 -20.21 -27.75 -1.39
C ALA A 711 -20.16 -28.97 -2.32
N ASP A 712 -19.80 -28.79 -3.61
CA ASP A 712 -19.73 -29.85 -4.63
C ASP A 712 -18.45 -30.70 -4.56
N GLY A 713 -17.50 -30.35 -3.66
CA GLY A 713 -16.28 -31.10 -3.41
C GLY A 713 -16.08 -31.43 -1.93
N SER A 714 -14.90 -32.00 -1.61
CA SER A 714 -14.51 -32.34 -0.24
C SER A 714 -15.46 -33.34 0.42
N GLN A 715 -15.80 -34.43 -0.31
CA GLN A 715 -16.64 -35.50 0.21
C GLN A 715 -15.96 -36.25 1.37
N ALA A 716 -16.72 -36.74 2.32
CA ALA A 716 -16.18 -37.42 3.52
C ALA A 716 -15.22 -38.58 3.18
N GLY A 717 -15.54 -39.36 2.14
CA GLY A 717 -14.68 -40.45 1.65
C GLY A 717 -13.34 -39.95 1.09
N PHE A 718 -13.35 -38.81 0.38
CA PHE A 718 -12.14 -38.19 -0.14
C PHE A 718 -11.26 -37.65 1.00
N ILE A 719 -11.87 -36.96 1.96
CA ILE A 719 -11.16 -36.43 3.14
C ILE A 719 -10.52 -37.58 3.94
N ALA A 720 -11.28 -38.64 4.21
CA ALA A 720 -10.78 -39.82 4.92
C ALA A 720 -9.60 -40.49 4.17
N ALA A 721 -9.67 -40.59 2.83
CA ALA A 721 -8.57 -41.17 2.04
C ALA A 721 -7.30 -40.30 2.05
N THR A 722 -7.42 -38.98 2.16
CA THR A 722 -6.27 -38.10 2.27
C THR A 722 -5.57 -38.24 3.62
N GLY A 723 -6.33 -38.43 4.69
CA GLY A 723 -5.80 -38.45 6.06
C GLY A 723 -5.04 -37.16 6.42
N ALA A 724 -5.44 -36.03 5.83
CA ALA A 724 -4.71 -34.75 5.92
C ALA A 724 -4.69 -34.23 7.36
N ARG A 725 -3.53 -33.77 7.77
CA ARG A 725 -3.32 -33.05 9.05
C ARG A 725 -3.60 -31.55 8.88
N LEU A 726 -3.39 -31.03 7.67
CA LEU A 726 -3.56 -29.61 7.35
C LEU A 726 -4.35 -29.46 6.05
N ALA A 727 -5.42 -28.67 6.08
CA ALA A 727 -6.26 -28.33 4.94
C ALA A 727 -6.26 -26.82 4.72
N LEU A 728 -5.71 -26.36 3.58
CA LEU A 728 -5.61 -24.95 3.27
C LEU A 728 -6.67 -24.53 2.27
N VAL A 729 -7.45 -23.53 2.64
CA VAL A 729 -8.46 -22.92 1.79
C VAL A 729 -7.90 -21.65 1.16
N SER A 730 -7.91 -21.53 -0.17
CA SER A 730 -7.66 -20.27 -0.86
C SER A 730 -8.99 -19.60 -1.14
N SER A 731 -9.33 -18.54 -0.41
CA SER A 731 -10.61 -17.85 -0.57
C SER A 731 -10.50 -16.35 -0.38
N GLY A 732 -11.45 -15.62 -0.96
CA GLY A 732 -11.56 -14.17 -0.80
C GLY A 732 -12.46 -13.80 0.38
N HIS A 733 -12.03 -12.84 1.19
CA HIS A 733 -12.86 -12.35 2.28
C HIS A 733 -14.23 -11.83 1.80
N GLY A 734 -15.31 -12.39 2.36
CA GLY A 734 -16.68 -12.01 2.00
C GLY A 734 -16.98 -12.18 0.51
N ASN A 735 -16.44 -13.21 -0.13
CA ASN A 735 -16.69 -13.53 -1.53
C ASN A 735 -18.16 -13.81 -1.80
N ARG A 736 -18.59 -13.56 -3.03
CA ARG A 736 -20.01 -13.70 -3.46
C ARG A 736 -20.53 -15.14 -3.43
N PHE A 737 -19.63 -16.13 -3.46
CA PHE A 737 -19.97 -17.54 -3.48
C PHE A 737 -20.22 -18.10 -2.08
N GLY A 738 -19.80 -17.38 -1.05
CA GLY A 738 -19.86 -17.81 0.36
C GLY A 738 -18.91 -18.97 0.65
N HIS A 739 -17.76 -19.03 -0.05
CA HIS A 739 -16.70 -20.01 0.18
C HIS A 739 -15.70 -19.52 1.23
N PRO A 740 -15.13 -20.44 2.04
CA PRO A 740 -15.52 -21.84 2.16
C PRO A 740 -16.90 -21.99 2.82
N ARG A 741 -17.66 -22.99 2.41
CA ARG A 741 -18.91 -23.36 3.06
C ARG A 741 -18.61 -23.88 4.48
N ALA A 742 -19.39 -23.45 5.45
CA ALA A 742 -19.18 -23.86 6.86
C ALA A 742 -19.22 -25.40 7.03
N GLU A 743 -20.10 -26.07 6.32
CA GLU A 743 -20.22 -27.53 6.28
C GLU A 743 -18.96 -28.22 5.73
N VAL A 744 -18.30 -27.63 4.72
CA VAL A 744 -17.03 -28.15 4.18
C VAL A 744 -15.90 -27.98 5.19
N VAL A 745 -15.81 -26.83 5.82
CA VAL A 745 -14.83 -26.60 6.89
C VAL A 745 -15.04 -27.61 8.02
N GLN A 746 -16.29 -27.85 8.42
CA GLN A 746 -16.60 -28.80 9.48
C GLN A 746 -16.25 -30.24 9.07
N ARG A 747 -16.49 -30.64 7.80
CA ARG A 747 -16.10 -31.99 7.30
C ARG A 747 -14.60 -32.21 7.40
N TRP A 748 -13.76 -31.24 6.99
CA TRP A 748 -12.30 -31.32 7.12
C TRP A 748 -11.85 -31.41 8.59
N LYS A 749 -12.43 -30.58 9.47
CA LYS A 749 -12.14 -30.65 10.92
C LYS A 749 -12.55 -32.00 11.54
N SER A 750 -13.72 -32.50 11.16
CA SER A 750 -14.18 -33.84 11.64
C SER A 750 -13.32 -34.96 11.08
N GLY A 751 -12.69 -34.78 9.91
CA GLY A 751 -11.68 -35.69 9.32
C GLY A 751 -10.30 -35.61 10.00
N GLY A 752 -10.11 -34.75 11.02
CA GLY A 752 -8.86 -34.61 11.76
C GLY A 752 -7.91 -33.53 11.24
N ALA A 753 -8.29 -32.73 10.22
CA ALA A 753 -7.44 -31.69 9.66
C ALA A 753 -7.62 -30.35 10.40
N GLU A 754 -6.51 -29.66 10.64
CA GLU A 754 -6.55 -28.23 10.93
C GLU A 754 -6.87 -27.47 9.63
N VAL A 755 -7.84 -26.54 9.70
CA VAL A 755 -8.30 -25.79 8.51
C VAL A 755 -7.91 -24.35 8.64
N LEU A 756 -7.12 -23.85 7.66
CA LEU A 756 -6.68 -22.46 7.56
C LEU A 756 -7.15 -21.85 6.23
N ASP A 757 -7.51 -20.57 6.28
CA ASP A 757 -8.02 -19.83 5.13
C ASP A 757 -7.17 -18.58 4.84
N THR A 758 -6.74 -18.41 3.59
CA THR A 758 -5.95 -17.24 3.16
C THR A 758 -6.66 -15.92 3.44
N ALA A 759 -8.00 -15.90 3.42
CA ALA A 759 -8.77 -14.72 3.77
C ALA A 759 -8.50 -14.25 5.22
N GLN A 760 -8.15 -15.14 6.14
CA GLN A 760 -7.84 -14.80 7.54
C GLN A 760 -6.33 -14.77 7.82
N ALA A 761 -5.59 -15.73 7.30
CA ALA A 761 -4.17 -15.90 7.55
C ALA A 761 -3.27 -15.01 6.66
N GLY A 762 -3.81 -14.50 5.54
CA GLY A 762 -2.98 -14.00 4.44
C GLY A 762 -2.31 -15.16 3.71
N ALA A 763 -1.20 -14.93 3.03
CA ALA A 763 -0.42 -16.02 2.44
C ALA A 763 0.02 -17.03 3.51
N ILE A 764 -0.11 -18.32 3.19
CA ILE A 764 0.21 -19.42 4.09
C ILE A 764 1.40 -20.19 3.52
N ARG A 765 2.45 -20.33 4.31
CA ARG A 765 3.70 -21.01 3.96
C ARG A 765 3.86 -22.26 4.80
N VAL A 766 4.05 -23.41 4.15
CA VAL A 766 4.22 -24.71 4.79
C VAL A 766 5.48 -25.39 4.28
N TRP A 767 6.35 -25.81 5.17
CA TRP A 767 7.50 -26.65 4.85
C TRP A 767 7.15 -28.11 5.03
N LEU A 768 7.48 -28.91 4.03
CA LEU A 768 7.42 -30.36 4.02
C LEU A 768 8.84 -30.90 4.28
N GLY A 769 9.30 -30.84 5.52
CA GLY A 769 10.68 -31.14 5.90
C GLY A 769 10.79 -32.33 6.84
N ALA A 770 12.02 -32.72 7.17
CA ALA A 770 12.34 -33.85 8.05
C ALA A 770 11.74 -33.67 9.47
N ALA A 771 11.58 -32.44 9.94
CA ALA A 771 10.94 -32.11 11.20
C ALA A 771 9.39 -32.16 11.15
N GLY A 772 8.81 -32.59 10.02
CA GLY A 772 7.37 -32.57 9.76
C GLY A 772 6.89 -31.28 9.12
N LEU A 773 5.59 -31.00 9.26
CA LEU A 773 4.99 -29.78 8.74
C LEU A 773 5.34 -28.59 9.63
N GLN A 774 5.97 -27.57 9.05
CA GLN A 774 6.16 -26.28 9.70
C GLN A 774 5.31 -25.23 8.99
N LEU A 775 4.52 -24.46 9.76
CA LEU A 775 3.52 -23.54 9.24
C LEU A 775 3.87 -22.09 9.62
N ARG A 776 3.73 -21.18 8.65
CA ARG A 776 3.76 -19.73 8.91
C ARG A 776 2.61 -19.04 8.17
N GLU A 777 1.78 -18.38 8.92
CA GLU A 777 0.72 -17.52 8.41
C GLU A 777 1.21 -16.09 8.34
N ARG A 778 1.06 -15.42 7.21
CA ARG A 778 1.64 -14.08 6.99
C ARG A 778 1.13 -13.03 7.98
N ARG A 779 -0.14 -13.06 8.35
CA ARG A 779 -0.73 -12.11 9.30
C ARG A 779 -0.23 -12.33 10.73
N HIS A 780 -0.03 -13.58 11.14
CA HIS A 780 0.49 -13.93 12.47
C HIS A 780 2.01 -13.72 12.57
N TRP A 781 2.76 -14.06 11.55
CA TRP A 781 4.22 -13.93 11.55
C TRP A 781 4.71 -12.49 11.47
N GLN A 782 3.96 -11.63 10.75
CA GLN A 782 4.24 -10.20 10.64
C GLN A 782 3.00 -9.40 11.02
N PRO A 783 2.62 -9.37 12.30
CA PRO A 783 1.46 -8.63 12.77
C PRO A 783 1.67 -7.12 12.52
N ARG A 784 0.58 -6.41 12.28
CA ARG A 784 0.57 -4.95 12.07
C ARG A 784 -0.60 -4.35 12.83
N LEU A 785 -0.41 -3.17 13.42
CA LEU A 785 -1.47 -2.44 14.16
C LEU A 785 -2.77 -2.28 13.37
N TRP A 786 -2.68 -2.19 12.06
CA TRP A 786 -3.80 -1.96 11.15
C TRP A 786 -4.36 -3.22 10.50
N ASP A 787 -3.94 -4.41 10.98
CA ASP A 787 -4.39 -5.67 10.40
C ASP A 787 -5.90 -5.87 10.59
N ALA A 788 -6.62 -6.11 9.49
CA ALA A 788 -8.06 -6.27 9.50
C ALA A 788 -8.56 -7.48 10.30
N ALA A 789 -7.74 -8.52 10.46
CA ALA A 789 -8.09 -9.71 11.25
C ALA A 789 -8.06 -9.38 12.75
N GLU A 790 -7.07 -8.60 13.21
CA GLU A 790 -6.95 -8.19 14.61
C GLU A 790 -8.09 -7.27 15.04
N ARG A 791 -8.54 -6.37 14.15
CA ARG A 791 -9.70 -5.50 14.40
C ARG A 791 -10.97 -6.27 14.71
N ARG A 792 -11.20 -7.42 14.09
CA ARG A 792 -12.37 -8.27 14.38
C ARG A 792 -12.30 -8.90 15.74
N ARG A 793 -11.11 -9.34 16.18
CA ARG A 793 -10.91 -9.85 17.53
C ARG A 793 -11.17 -8.77 18.56
N SER A 794 -10.64 -7.57 18.37
CA SER A 794 -10.86 -6.45 19.27
C SER A 794 -12.32 -6.01 19.30
N ALA A 795 -13.03 -5.96 18.17
CA ALA A 795 -14.46 -5.65 18.12
C ALA A 795 -15.31 -6.72 18.80
N ALA A 796 -14.96 -8.01 18.66
CA ALA A 796 -15.64 -9.09 19.36
C ALA A 796 -15.45 -9.02 20.88
N ILE A 797 -14.26 -8.66 21.36
CA ILE A 797 -13.96 -8.47 22.78
C ILE A 797 -14.73 -7.27 23.34
N LEU A 798 -14.79 -6.15 22.61
CA LEU A 798 -15.55 -4.96 22.99
C LEU A 798 -17.05 -5.24 23.06
N SER A 799 -17.62 -5.97 22.09
CA SER A 799 -19.04 -6.34 22.12
C SER A 799 -19.40 -7.26 23.29
N VAL A 800 -18.52 -8.15 23.70
CA VAL A 800 -18.70 -8.98 24.89
C VAL A 800 -18.61 -8.15 26.17
N SER A 801 -17.69 -7.18 26.24
CA SER A 801 -17.57 -6.30 27.41
C SER A 801 -18.73 -5.30 27.52
N GLU A 802 -19.26 -4.79 26.40
CA GLU A 802 -20.47 -3.96 26.40
C GLU A 802 -21.72 -4.76 26.79
N GLN A 803 -21.87 -5.99 26.34
CA GLN A 803 -22.96 -6.87 26.77
C GLN A 803 -22.86 -7.24 28.26
N ALA A 804 -21.63 -7.38 28.79
CA ALA A 804 -21.42 -7.58 30.22
C ALA A 804 -21.69 -6.31 31.08
N ALA A 805 -21.52 -5.13 30.51
CA ALA A 805 -21.80 -3.85 31.17
C ALA A 805 -23.28 -3.43 31.11
N VAL A 806 -24.08 -4.06 30.28
CA VAL A 806 -25.53 -3.79 30.10
C VAL A 806 -26.43 -4.79 30.85
N LEU A 807 -25.84 -5.75 31.60
CA LEU A 807 -26.63 -6.54 32.51
C LEU A 807 -26.93 -5.70 33.77
N PRO A 808 -28.22 -5.33 34.06
CA PRO A 808 -28.55 -4.58 35.25
C PRO A 808 -28.25 -5.42 36.50
N GLU A 809 -27.68 -4.81 37.53
CA GLU A 809 -27.75 -5.27 38.91
C GLU A 809 -29.23 -5.32 39.38
N GLU A 810 -29.98 -6.33 38.94
CA GLU A 810 -31.26 -6.69 39.50
C GLU A 810 -31.31 -8.18 39.78
N SER A 811 -30.69 -8.60 40.85
CA SER A 811 -31.22 -9.71 41.67
C SER A 811 -30.41 -9.88 42.95
N ASN A 812 -30.63 -8.99 43.88
CA ASN A 812 -30.39 -9.29 45.30
C ASN A 812 -31.49 -8.60 46.13
N ARG A 813 -32.68 -9.14 46.03
CA ARG A 813 -33.73 -9.02 47.11
C ARG A 813 -34.79 -10.07 46.86
N VAL A 814 -35.12 -10.78 47.98
CA VAL A 814 -36.22 -11.75 48.23
C VAL A 814 -35.79 -13.16 48.04
N GLY A 815 -35.52 -13.91 49.06
CA GLY A 815 -36.26 -14.16 50.27
C GLY A 815 -37.11 -15.42 50.10
N ALA A 816 -36.67 -16.47 50.74
CA ALA A 816 -37.38 -17.68 51.24
C ALA A 816 -38.87 -17.79 50.89
N GLY A 817 -39.26 -18.95 50.37
CA GLY A 817 -40.65 -19.36 50.44
C GLY A 817 -41.10 -20.45 49.45
N GLN A 818 -41.03 -21.70 49.95
CA GLN A 818 -41.96 -22.80 49.64
C GLN A 818 -42.12 -23.37 48.24
N GLY A 819 -41.81 -24.64 48.22
CA GLY A 819 -42.06 -25.62 47.20
C GLY A 819 -43.51 -25.89 46.82
N ARG A 820 -43.70 -26.41 45.64
CA ARG A 820 -44.64 -27.51 45.38
C ARG A 820 -44.42 -28.13 44.01
N ARG A 821 -44.61 -29.44 44.02
CA ARG A 821 -44.49 -30.42 42.95
C ARG A 821 -45.64 -30.39 41.99
N LEU A 822 -45.49 -31.19 40.96
CA LEU A 822 -46.47 -31.87 40.08
C LEU A 822 -46.85 -31.10 38.80
N ALA A 823 -47.05 -31.68 37.68
CA ALA A 823 -46.98 -32.98 37.08
C ALA A 823 -47.53 -32.86 35.67
N ASP A 824 -47.06 -33.62 34.72
CA ASP A 824 -47.75 -34.28 33.60
C ASP A 824 -48.78 -33.57 32.69
N GLY A 825 -48.69 -33.88 31.43
CA GLY A 825 -49.77 -33.86 30.43
C GLY A 825 -49.32 -33.34 29.08
N ALA A 826 -48.81 -34.09 28.18
CA ALA A 826 -49.32 -35.02 27.18
C ALA A 826 -50.40 -34.44 26.23
N VAL A 827 -50.08 -34.59 24.92
CA VAL A 827 -50.98 -34.93 23.77
C VAL A 827 -51.78 -33.80 23.11
N ALA A 828 -51.63 -33.53 21.84
CA ALA A 828 -52.24 -33.97 20.60
C ALA A 828 -52.12 -32.89 19.52
N VAL A 829 -51.58 -33.16 18.35
CA VAL A 829 -52.13 -33.69 17.10
C VAL A 829 -53.31 -32.88 16.53
N ALA A 830 -53.12 -32.41 15.33
CA ALA A 830 -53.95 -32.16 14.17
C ALA A 830 -53.69 -30.78 13.56
N GLY A 831 -53.39 -30.61 12.31
CA GLY A 831 -53.66 -31.25 11.07
C GLY A 831 -54.20 -30.30 10.02
N ARG A 832 -53.62 -30.35 8.84
CA ARG A 832 -54.23 -29.88 7.53
C ARG A 832 -54.60 -28.41 7.39
N ASP A 833 -54.27 -27.72 6.31
CA ASP A 833 -54.45 -28.00 4.87
C ASP A 833 -53.69 -26.99 4.01
N ARG A 834 -53.18 -27.50 2.88
CA ARG A 834 -52.95 -26.73 1.65
C ARG A 834 -54.35 -26.57 0.94
N PRO A 835 -54.55 -25.71 -0.08
CA PRO A 835 -53.66 -25.51 -1.25
C PRO A 835 -53.73 -24.12 -1.94
N GLY A 836 -52.92 -24.03 -3.00
CA GLY A 836 -53.32 -23.50 -4.30
C GLY A 836 -52.71 -22.23 -4.85
N ASP A 837 -51.82 -22.39 -5.82
CA ASP A 837 -51.69 -21.74 -7.12
C ASP A 837 -51.90 -20.20 -7.28
N ARG A 838 -50.87 -19.48 -7.62
CA ARG A 838 -50.57 -18.99 -9.01
C ARG A 838 -49.20 -18.33 -9.05
#